data_275c0f8ba10670e9870ab1a144417ed3
#
_entry.id   275c0f8ba10670e9870ab1a144417ed3
#
_cell.length_a   1.000
_cell.length_b   1.000
_cell.length_c   1.000
_cell.angle_alpha   90.00
_cell.angle_beta   90.00
_cell.angle_gamma   90.00
#
_symmetry.space_group_name_H-M   'P 1'
#
loop_
_entity.id
_entity.type
_entity.pdbx_description
1 polymer ?
#
loop_
_entity_poly.entity_id
_entity_poly.type
_entity_poly.pdbx_seq_one_letter_code
_entity_poly.pdbx_strand_id
1 'polypeptide(L)'
;MKITLNWLKEYVNHGMRREPLLARLSDIGLPIEETRPVGGDTYVDVEVASNRPDCLSLIGIAREVSAFSGKPLRTPKVDCKTSKEKVTGATSVETRDLQLCPRYTARVIRGVKIAPSPARLRARLEAIGLRPVNNVVDITNFVLMECGQPLHAFDYDRLIEKRIVVRRAKPGETITAIDQKKYELKDDMLVIADAARAVALAGVMGGYDTEVSGTTKNILLESAYFDPVSIRRTSRALKLSSDSSFRFERGVDWDAVDWASRRAAALIAEIAGGEILDGVIDVQGAKPPVVKTYLRFARLPVILGVDVPKDKAVRILKSLNFKILSRTAGKIRVEVPSYRRDVEREIDLIEEIARHFGYDKFDIEKPMSIAITQPEKEHEVEDRVREILVGNGCSEVITVPFVGDSPAGRACVWQAEGPLAIRNPMNKELGFMRLSLLPCFLQVKRHNENHGVPAILIFEISRVFLPHPGKSISCGTAAPGCDSIGSRSNTPEGGRAPHDLPEEKQVIGVLTDGDFPDLKGILESIFSALKTWDRVAFTPSDSALFEHGAAMSCDGITLGQAGVVSEKLLAEFDLRGKPAYAELDFAALVKAAADVVKYKPLPKFPAVERDLCVVLDASVPWDKVENSVAWSGVQILDNVELIDVYSGKQLPEGKKSFAFRITYRSDDGTLTSEEVAAAQDFIIARLKESFGAELRT
;
A
#
# COMPACT_ATOMS: atom_id res chain seq x y z
N MET A 1 -6.83 -22.15 5.15
CA MET A 1 -6.77 -23.60 4.81
C MET A 1 -7.72 -24.38 5.70
N LYS A 2 -8.71 -25.00 5.06
CA LYS A 2 -9.80 -25.68 5.76
C LYS A 2 -9.41 -27.12 6.10
N ILE A 3 -9.51 -27.50 7.38
CA ILE A 3 -9.17 -28.84 7.86
C ILE A 3 -10.21 -29.31 8.87
N THR A 4 -10.18 -30.62 9.20
CA THR A 4 -10.81 -31.13 10.44
C THR A 4 -9.76 -31.77 11.34
N LEU A 5 -9.98 -31.68 12.65
CA LEU A 5 -9.00 -32.15 13.63
C LEU A 5 -8.79 -33.69 13.61
N ASN A 6 -9.85 -34.45 13.33
CA ASN A 6 -9.71 -35.92 13.22
C ASN A 6 -8.93 -36.29 11.96
N TRP A 7 -9.11 -35.56 10.85
CA TRP A 7 -8.32 -35.79 9.64
C TRP A 7 -6.85 -35.46 9.88
N LEU A 8 -6.56 -34.33 10.58
CA LEU A 8 -5.20 -33.94 10.95
C LEU A 8 -4.51 -35.00 11.80
N LYS A 9 -5.24 -35.62 12.74
CA LYS A 9 -4.70 -36.69 13.61
C LYS A 9 -4.23 -37.95 12.87
N GLU A 10 -4.71 -38.22 11.66
CA GLU A 10 -4.22 -39.30 10.83
C GLU A 10 -2.76 -39.12 10.42
N TYR A 11 -2.33 -37.87 10.23
CA TYR A 11 -0.96 -37.52 9.85
C TYR A 11 -0.06 -37.27 11.07
N VAL A 12 -0.62 -36.78 12.17
CA VAL A 12 0.15 -36.57 13.41
C VAL A 12 -0.71 -36.80 14.64
N ASN A 13 -0.37 -37.81 15.42
CA ASN A 13 -1.05 -38.07 16.69
C ASN A 13 -0.41 -37.22 17.81
N HIS A 14 -0.77 -35.92 17.83
CA HIS A 14 -0.16 -34.92 18.70
C HIS A 14 -0.49 -35.07 20.19
N GLY A 15 -1.60 -35.75 20.56
CA GLY A 15 -2.00 -35.99 21.95
C GLY A 15 -2.47 -34.74 22.73
N MET A 16 -2.59 -33.58 22.07
CA MET A 16 -3.01 -32.30 22.68
C MET A 16 -4.54 -32.16 22.67
N ARG A 17 -5.09 -31.44 23.66
CA ARG A 17 -6.48 -30.97 23.64
C ARG A 17 -6.66 -29.94 22.56
N ARG A 18 -7.92 -29.66 22.16
CA ARG A 18 -8.27 -28.75 21.07
C ARG A 18 -7.71 -27.36 21.30
N GLU A 19 -8.05 -26.71 22.40
CA GLU A 19 -7.70 -25.32 22.68
C GLU A 19 -6.18 -25.10 22.69
N PRO A 20 -5.35 -25.88 23.42
CA PRO A 20 -3.89 -25.76 23.35
C PRO A 20 -3.29 -25.99 21.95
N LEU A 21 -3.90 -26.86 21.13
CA LEU A 21 -3.46 -27.09 19.76
C LEU A 21 -3.69 -25.85 18.89
N LEU A 22 -4.91 -25.29 18.95
CA LEU A 22 -5.28 -24.13 18.16
C LEU A 22 -4.49 -22.89 18.57
N ALA A 23 -4.33 -22.65 19.88
CA ALA A 23 -3.48 -21.58 20.40
C ALA A 23 -2.04 -21.72 19.87
N ARG A 24 -1.48 -22.94 19.94
CA ARG A 24 -0.10 -23.17 19.47
C ARG A 24 0.06 -23.03 17.96
N LEU A 25 -0.95 -23.36 17.17
CA LEU A 25 -0.96 -23.08 15.73
C LEU A 25 -0.91 -21.57 15.46
N SER A 26 -1.73 -20.79 16.18
CA SER A 26 -1.71 -19.33 16.07
C SER A 26 -0.36 -18.73 16.48
N ASP A 27 0.23 -19.20 17.58
CA ASP A 27 1.54 -18.75 18.08
C ASP A 27 2.68 -18.92 17.06
N ILE A 28 2.61 -19.97 16.24
CA ILE A 28 3.65 -20.24 15.23
C ILE A 28 3.36 -19.59 13.87
N GLY A 29 2.36 -18.71 13.78
CA GLY A 29 2.03 -17.97 12.56
C GLY A 29 1.01 -18.66 11.65
N LEU A 30 0.15 -19.50 12.21
CA LEU A 30 -1.01 -20.13 11.55
C LEU A 30 -2.29 -19.76 12.33
N PRO A 31 -2.76 -18.49 12.25
CA PRO A 31 -3.95 -18.04 12.96
C PRO A 31 -5.19 -18.84 12.60
N ILE A 32 -6.11 -18.94 13.54
CA ILE A 32 -7.38 -19.63 13.35
C ILE A 32 -8.47 -18.58 13.11
N GLU A 33 -9.07 -18.59 11.93
CA GLU A 33 -10.15 -17.68 11.56
C GLU A 33 -11.51 -18.17 12.07
N GLU A 34 -11.79 -19.47 11.93
CA GLU A 34 -13.08 -20.06 12.29
C GLU A 34 -12.92 -21.45 12.87
N THR A 35 -13.75 -21.77 13.85
CA THR A 35 -13.94 -23.13 14.33
C THR A 35 -15.42 -23.45 14.51
N ARG A 36 -15.88 -24.62 14.05
CA ARG A 36 -17.26 -25.09 14.24
C ARG A 36 -17.33 -26.60 14.31
N PRO A 37 -18.33 -27.15 15.01
CA PRO A 37 -18.55 -28.61 15.01
C PRO A 37 -19.06 -29.04 13.63
N VAL A 38 -18.63 -30.24 13.18
CA VAL A 38 -19.06 -30.86 11.93
C VAL A 38 -19.02 -32.37 12.04
N GLY A 39 -20.16 -33.06 11.94
CA GLY A 39 -20.24 -34.52 11.86
C GLY A 39 -19.49 -35.28 12.97
N GLY A 40 -19.47 -34.80 14.20
CA GLY A 40 -18.70 -35.39 15.32
C GLY A 40 -17.21 -35.05 15.32
N ASP A 41 -16.76 -34.17 14.44
CA ASP A 41 -15.41 -33.61 14.34
C ASP A 41 -15.43 -32.06 14.56
N THR A 42 -14.28 -31.43 14.54
CA THR A 42 -14.15 -30.01 14.60
C THR A 42 -13.56 -29.51 13.27
N TYR A 43 -14.31 -28.69 12.55
CA TYR A 43 -13.81 -27.88 11.43
C TYR A 43 -12.96 -26.75 11.96
N VAL A 44 -11.87 -26.46 11.28
CA VAL A 44 -10.94 -25.36 11.58
C VAL A 44 -10.54 -24.71 10.27
N ASP A 45 -10.73 -23.39 10.17
CA ASP A 45 -10.13 -22.60 9.10
C ASP A 45 -8.86 -21.96 9.61
N VAL A 46 -7.75 -22.33 8.97
CA VAL A 46 -6.41 -21.85 9.30
C VAL A 46 -6.01 -20.81 8.28
N GLU A 47 -5.73 -19.59 8.73
CA GLU A 47 -5.14 -18.57 7.88
C GLU A 47 -3.70 -18.97 7.53
N VAL A 48 -3.38 -18.92 6.24
CA VAL A 48 -2.05 -19.27 5.75
C VAL A 48 -1.46 -18.09 5.00
N ALA A 49 -0.37 -17.56 5.52
CA ALA A 49 0.36 -16.45 4.90
C ALA A 49 0.83 -16.83 3.48
N SER A 50 0.89 -15.84 2.60
CA SER A 50 1.19 -16.05 1.17
C SER A 50 2.58 -16.65 0.90
N ASN A 51 3.52 -16.47 1.82
CA ASN A 51 4.88 -17.05 1.77
C ASN A 51 4.94 -18.50 2.29
N ARG A 52 3.85 -19.03 2.83
CA ARG A 52 3.76 -20.40 3.39
C ARG A 52 2.84 -21.34 2.60
N PRO A 53 3.02 -21.47 1.25
CA PRO A 53 2.20 -22.37 0.45
C PRO A 53 2.30 -23.83 0.86
N ASP A 54 3.36 -24.25 1.53
CA ASP A 54 3.54 -25.57 2.12
C ASP A 54 2.45 -25.92 3.14
N CYS A 55 1.89 -24.93 3.84
CA CYS A 55 0.80 -25.08 4.80
C CYS A 55 -0.60 -25.01 4.16
N LEU A 56 -0.72 -24.85 2.83
CA LEU A 56 -2.00 -25.00 2.10
C LEU A 56 -2.41 -26.47 1.92
N SER A 57 -2.01 -27.34 2.85
CA SER A 57 -2.29 -28.76 2.86
C SER A 57 -2.33 -29.34 4.28
N LEU A 58 -3.04 -30.47 4.46
CA LEU A 58 -3.07 -31.18 5.73
C LEU A 58 -1.68 -31.67 6.16
N ILE A 59 -0.92 -32.24 5.22
CA ILE A 59 0.45 -32.71 5.50
C ILE A 59 1.35 -31.52 5.88
N GLY A 60 1.17 -30.36 5.28
CA GLY A 60 1.91 -29.16 5.62
C GLY A 60 1.64 -28.69 7.06
N ILE A 61 0.36 -28.57 7.43
CA ILE A 61 -0.02 -28.25 8.82
C ILE A 61 0.46 -29.34 9.78
N ALA A 62 0.34 -30.62 9.40
CA ALA A 62 0.80 -31.74 10.23
C ALA A 62 2.33 -31.70 10.46
N ARG A 63 3.14 -31.20 9.51
CA ARG A 63 4.59 -30.96 9.71
C ARG A 63 4.84 -29.96 10.83
N GLU A 64 4.12 -28.87 10.84
CA GLU A 64 4.21 -27.86 11.88
C GLU A 64 3.81 -28.44 13.25
N VAL A 65 2.69 -29.14 13.30
CA VAL A 65 2.23 -29.85 14.53
C VAL A 65 3.24 -30.89 14.99
N SER A 66 3.83 -31.64 14.08
CA SER A 66 4.90 -32.61 14.36
C SER A 66 6.11 -31.91 14.98
N ALA A 67 6.52 -30.76 14.43
CA ALA A 67 7.69 -30.01 14.87
C ALA A 67 7.55 -29.52 16.32
N PHE A 68 6.41 -28.92 16.70
CA PHE A 68 6.24 -28.43 18.07
C PHE A 68 5.79 -29.50 19.08
N SER A 69 5.05 -30.52 18.64
CA SER A 69 4.58 -31.60 19.56
C SER A 69 5.64 -32.69 19.81
N GLY A 70 6.67 -32.72 18.94
CA GLY A 70 7.68 -33.80 18.95
C GLY A 70 7.15 -35.19 18.55
N LYS A 71 5.92 -35.27 18.00
CA LYS A 71 5.33 -36.48 17.51
C LYS A 71 5.65 -36.72 16.04
N PRO A 72 5.87 -37.99 15.62
CA PRO A 72 6.27 -38.26 14.23
C PRO A 72 5.16 -37.94 13.24
N LEU A 73 5.53 -37.34 12.10
CA LEU A 73 4.66 -37.18 10.93
C LEU A 73 4.44 -38.58 10.28
N ARG A 74 3.20 -38.86 9.92
CA ARG A 74 2.80 -40.11 9.25
C ARG A 74 2.37 -39.78 7.82
N THR A 75 3.31 -39.87 6.88
CA THR A 75 2.98 -39.74 5.46
C THR A 75 2.41 -41.05 4.93
N PRO A 76 1.33 -41.06 4.17
CA PRO A 76 0.79 -42.26 3.53
C PRO A 76 1.84 -42.97 2.68
N LYS A 77 1.98 -44.26 2.86
CA LYS A 77 2.74 -45.08 1.93
C LYS A 77 1.90 -45.26 0.67
N VAL A 78 2.52 -45.03 -0.49
CA VAL A 78 1.86 -45.15 -1.79
C VAL A 78 2.42 -46.36 -2.50
N ASP A 79 1.59 -47.35 -2.64
CA ASP A 79 1.87 -48.54 -3.44
C ASP A 79 0.94 -48.54 -4.67
N CYS A 80 1.53 -48.40 -5.86
CA CYS A 80 0.80 -48.45 -7.13
C CYS A 80 1.05 -49.82 -7.80
N LYS A 81 0.05 -50.67 -7.75
CA LYS A 81 0.08 -51.88 -8.58
C LYS A 81 -0.19 -51.46 -10.06
N THR A 82 0.73 -51.76 -10.92
CA THR A 82 0.65 -51.44 -12.34
C THR A 82 0.38 -52.67 -13.22
N SER A 83 -0.23 -52.45 -14.36
CA SER A 83 -0.39 -53.46 -15.41
C SER A 83 0.96 -53.75 -16.09
N LYS A 84 0.96 -54.72 -17.00
CA LYS A 84 2.16 -54.97 -17.85
C LYS A 84 2.31 -54.01 -19.03
N GLU A 85 1.26 -53.31 -19.40
CA GLU A 85 1.26 -52.34 -20.50
C GLU A 85 1.95 -51.07 -20.07
N LYS A 86 2.92 -50.60 -20.85
CA LYS A 86 3.66 -49.38 -20.57
C LYS A 86 2.88 -48.12 -20.98
N VAL A 87 2.90 -47.09 -20.14
CA VAL A 87 2.25 -45.82 -20.41
C VAL A 87 2.79 -45.13 -21.67
N THR A 88 4.05 -45.35 -22.04
CA THR A 88 4.71 -44.78 -23.22
C THR A 88 4.13 -45.31 -24.54
N GLY A 89 3.45 -46.46 -24.54
CA GLY A 89 2.71 -46.97 -25.69
C GLY A 89 1.30 -46.41 -25.83
N ALA A 90 0.77 -45.80 -24.77
CA ALA A 90 -0.61 -45.31 -24.75
C ALA A 90 -0.71 -43.77 -24.92
N THR A 91 0.25 -43.01 -24.45
CA THR A 91 0.21 -41.56 -24.49
C THR A 91 1.61 -40.95 -24.65
N SER A 92 1.65 -39.70 -25.05
CA SER A 92 2.87 -38.88 -25.03
C SER A 92 2.59 -37.47 -24.48
N VAL A 93 3.59 -36.86 -23.92
CA VAL A 93 3.54 -35.45 -23.44
C VAL A 93 4.68 -34.68 -24.08
N GLU A 94 4.33 -33.55 -24.71
CA GLU A 94 5.26 -32.57 -25.23
C GLU A 94 5.10 -31.27 -24.43
N THR A 95 6.16 -30.73 -23.87
CA THR A 95 6.15 -29.40 -23.26
C THR A 95 6.96 -28.46 -24.12
N ARG A 96 6.30 -27.51 -24.78
CA ARG A 96 6.94 -26.53 -25.71
C ARG A 96 7.51 -25.33 -24.95
N ASP A 97 7.08 -25.08 -23.73
CA ASP A 97 7.57 -24.00 -22.88
C ASP A 97 7.98 -24.56 -21.51
N LEU A 98 9.22 -25.03 -21.42
CA LEU A 98 9.79 -25.56 -20.18
C LEU A 98 10.09 -24.48 -19.13
N GLN A 99 9.97 -23.19 -19.46
CA GLN A 99 10.08 -22.11 -18.47
C GLN A 99 8.75 -21.93 -17.73
N LEU A 100 7.63 -22.00 -18.44
CA LEU A 100 6.30 -21.85 -17.84
C LEU A 100 5.75 -23.17 -17.27
N CYS A 101 6.16 -24.33 -17.80
CA CYS A 101 5.85 -25.64 -17.25
C CYS A 101 7.13 -26.48 -17.10
N PRO A 102 7.93 -26.25 -16.05
CA PRO A 102 9.20 -26.95 -15.87
C PRO A 102 9.07 -28.45 -15.59
N ARG A 103 7.90 -28.93 -15.13
CA ARG A 103 7.65 -30.36 -14.94
C ARG A 103 6.20 -30.71 -15.21
N TYR A 104 5.98 -31.78 -15.95
CA TYR A 104 4.66 -32.32 -16.23
C TYR A 104 4.68 -33.84 -16.18
N THR A 105 3.81 -34.43 -15.34
CA THR A 105 3.67 -35.88 -15.26
C THR A 105 2.30 -36.31 -15.74
N ALA A 106 2.25 -37.43 -16.45
CA ALA A 106 1.01 -38.06 -16.90
C ALA A 106 1.01 -39.56 -16.61
N ARG A 107 -0.10 -40.04 -16.05
CA ARG A 107 -0.40 -41.45 -15.82
C ARG A 107 -1.70 -41.79 -16.54
N VAL A 108 -1.80 -43.00 -17.11
CA VAL A 108 -3.05 -43.50 -17.71
C VAL A 108 -3.62 -44.60 -16.83
N ILE A 109 -4.93 -44.52 -16.57
CA ILE A 109 -5.68 -45.54 -15.80
C ILE A 109 -6.85 -45.96 -16.69
N ARG A 110 -6.93 -47.25 -16.99
CA ARG A 110 -7.97 -47.80 -17.88
C ARG A 110 -9.02 -48.57 -17.08
N GLY A 111 -10.25 -48.59 -17.59
CA GLY A 111 -11.34 -49.36 -17.06
C GLY A 111 -11.92 -48.86 -15.76
N VAL A 112 -11.83 -47.54 -15.52
CA VAL A 112 -12.45 -46.91 -14.33
C VAL A 112 -13.98 -46.93 -14.42
N LYS A 113 -14.66 -47.02 -13.29
CA LYS A 113 -16.10 -46.89 -13.16
C LYS A 113 -16.44 -45.63 -12.39
N ILE A 114 -16.99 -44.65 -13.10
CA ILE A 114 -17.41 -43.40 -12.46
C ILE A 114 -18.68 -43.63 -11.68
N ALA A 115 -18.63 -43.27 -10.40
CA ALA A 115 -19.72 -43.46 -9.42
C ALA A 115 -19.62 -42.37 -8.34
N PRO A 116 -20.66 -42.19 -7.51
CA PRO A 116 -20.55 -41.39 -6.30
C PRO A 116 -19.42 -41.91 -5.41
N SER A 117 -18.68 -40.98 -4.81
CA SER A 117 -17.60 -41.33 -3.89
C SER A 117 -18.08 -42.08 -2.67
N PRO A 118 -17.24 -42.97 -2.05
CA PRO A 118 -17.54 -43.62 -0.78
C PRO A 118 -17.88 -42.60 0.32
N ALA A 119 -18.78 -42.97 1.23
CA ALA A 119 -19.29 -42.07 2.27
C ALA A 119 -18.18 -41.40 3.09
N ARG A 120 -17.09 -42.10 3.38
CA ARG A 120 -15.95 -41.54 4.12
C ARG A 120 -15.24 -40.42 3.36
N LEU A 121 -15.06 -40.57 2.06
CA LEU A 121 -14.42 -39.54 1.22
C LEU A 121 -15.32 -38.33 1.08
N ARG A 122 -16.61 -38.54 0.80
CA ARG A 122 -17.61 -37.46 0.72
C ARG A 122 -17.68 -36.66 2.02
N ALA A 123 -17.84 -37.33 3.16
CA ALA A 123 -17.92 -36.67 4.46
C ALA A 123 -16.71 -35.79 4.77
N ARG A 124 -15.51 -36.17 4.34
CA ARG A 124 -14.29 -35.36 4.52
C ARG A 124 -14.32 -34.08 3.66
N LEU A 125 -14.69 -34.21 2.40
CA LEU A 125 -14.75 -33.08 1.49
C LEU A 125 -15.87 -32.11 1.90
N GLU A 126 -17.06 -32.64 2.23
CA GLU A 126 -18.20 -31.83 2.70
C GLU A 126 -17.87 -31.12 4.02
N ALA A 127 -17.13 -31.76 4.93
CA ALA A 127 -16.73 -31.17 6.21
C ALA A 127 -15.86 -29.91 6.03
N ILE A 128 -15.08 -29.80 4.95
CA ILE A 128 -14.24 -28.66 4.62
C ILE A 128 -14.91 -27.74 3.58
N GLY A 129 -16.17 -27.98 3.24
CA GLY A 129 -16.98 -27.14 2.35
C GLY A 129 -16.79 -27.41 0.85
N LEU A 130 -16.16 -28.52 0.47
CA LEU A 130 -16.08 -28.97 -0.92
C LEU A 130 -17.31 -29.80 -1.28
N ARG A 131 -17.90 -29.52 -2.45
CA ARG A 131 -19.03 -30.30 -2.97
C ARG A 131 -18.52 -31.54 -3.69
N PRO A 132 -18.91 -32.76 -3.28
CA PRO A 132 -18.56 -33.97 -3.99
C PRO A 132 -19.19 -34.02 -5.41
N VAL A 133 -18.45 -34.51 -6.37
CA VAL A 133 -18.86 -34.63 -7.78
C VAL A 133 -18.94 -36.11 -8.20
N ASN A 134 -17.80 -36.77 -8.22
CA ASN A 134 -17.67 -38.20 -8.50
C ASN A 134 -16.36 -38.73 -7.91
N ASN A 135 -16.23 -40.07 -7.86
CA ASN A 135 -15.10 -40.72 -7.21
C ASN A 135 -13.71 -40.33 -7.78
N VAL A 136 -13.57 -39.96 -9.05
CA VAL A 136 -12.30 -39.53 -9.64
C VAL A 136 -11.98 -38.07 -9.28
N VAL A 137 -12.92 -37.17 -9.51
CA VAL A 137 -12.75 -35.73 -9.21
C VAL A 137 -12.56 -35.52 -7.70
N ASP A 138 -13.32 -36.25 -6.87
CA ASP A 138 -13.22 -36.13 -5.42
C ASP A 138 -11.87 -36.64 -4.89
N ILE A 139 -11.28 -37.67 -5.53
CA ILE A 139 -9.92 -38.11 -5.23
C ILE A 139 -8.88 -37.04 -5.58
N THR A 140 -8.99 -36.39 -6.73
CA THR A 140 -8.06 -35.30 -7.08
C THR A 140 -8.17 -34.13 -6.07
N ASN A 141 -9.38 -33.78 -5.67
CA ASN A 141 -9.63 -32.76 -4.63
C ASN A 141 -9.10 -33.21 -3.25
N PHE A 142 -9.29 -34.47 -2.90
CA PHE A 142 -8.77 -35.05 -1.66
C PHE A 142 -7.23 -34.94 -1.61
N VAL A 143 -6.54 -35.36 -2.66
CA VAL A 143 -5.07 -35.32 -2.70
C VAL A 143 -4.56 -33.87 -2.73
N LEU A 144 -5.27 -32.96 -3.41
CA LEU A 144 -5.01 -31.52 -3.36
C LEU A 144 -5.01 -31.02 -1.89
N MET A 145 -6.04 -31.34 -1.13
CA MET A 145 -6.13 -30.94 0.27
C MET A 145 -5.15 -31.69 1.17
N GLU A 146 -4.84 -32.95 0.84
CA GLU A 146 -3.90 -33.79 1.57
C GLU A 146 -2.47 -33.25 1.51
N CYS A 147 -1.94 -32.96 0.30
CA CYS A 147 -0.53 -32.63 0.10
C CYS A 147 -0.26 -31.27 -0.55
N GLY A 148 -1.28 -30.55 -1.00
CA GLY A 148 -1.14 -29.21 -1.61
C GLY A 148 -0.77 -29.24 -3.11
N GLN A 149 -0.70 -30.39 -3.74
CA GLN A 149 -0.43 -30.55 -5.16
C GLN A 149 -1.74 -30.64 -5.95
N PRO A 150 -2.06 -29.66 -6.82
CA PRO A 150 -3.20 -29.77 -7.69
C PRO A 150 -3.02 -30.85 -8.74
N LEU A 151 -4.09 -31.58 -9.03
CA LEU A 151 -4.17 -32.64 -10.00
C LEU A 151 -5.35 -32.39 -10.93
N HIS A 152 -5.25 -32.89 -12.18
CA HIS A 152 -6.37 -32.88 -13.10
C HIS A 152 -6.52 -34.27 -13.76
N ALA A 153 -7.76 -34.71 -13.94
CA ALA A 153 -8.09 -35.94 -14.64
C ALA A 153 -8.83 -35.62 -15.94
N PHE A 154 -8.24 -35.98 -17.07
CA PHE A 154 -8.89 -35.87 -18.37
C PHE A 154 -9.58 -37.18 -18.74
N ASP A 155 -10.73 -37.11 -19.41
CA ASP A 155 -11.28 -38.23 -20.14
C ASP A 155 -10.31 -38.54 -21.29
N TYR A 156 -9.54 -39.64 -21.11
CA TYR A 156 -8.50 -40.04 -22.06
C TYR A 156 -9.05 -40.32 -23.46
N ASP A 157 -10.28 -40.84 -23.57
CA ASP A 157 -10.87 -41.20 -24.84
C ASP A 157 -11.29 -39.99 -25.66
N ARG A 158 -11.47 -38.81 -25.04
CA ARG A 158 -11.79 -37.54 -25.68
C ARG A 158 -10.57 -36.75 -26.12
N LEU A 159 -9.35 -37.13 -25.70
CA LEU A 159 -8.12 -36.50 -26.17
C LEU A 159 -7.80 -36.89 -27.59
N ILE A 160 -7.64 -35.93 -28.48
CA ILE A 160 -7.27 -36.17 -29.88
C ILE A 160 -5.84 -36.66 -29.93
N GLU A 161 -5.60 -37.76 -30.71
CA GLU A 161 -4.33 -38.51 -30.77
C GLU A 161 -3.80 -38.99 -29.39
N LYS A 162 -4.63 -38.98 -28.36
CA LYS A 162 -4.27 -39.49 -27.02
C LYS A 162 -2.97 -38.86 -26.46
N ARG A 163 -2.68 -37.62 -26.81
CA ARG A 163 -1.46 -36.92 -26.36
C ARG A 163 -1.76 -35.59 -25.74
N ILE A 164 -0.80 -35.08 -24.97
CA ILE A 164 -0.82 -33.76 -24.32
C ILE A 164 0.30 -32.91 -24.92
N VAL A 165 -0.03 -31.64 -25.22
CA VAL A 165 0.92 -30.62 -25.66
C VAL A 165 0.75 -29.39 -24.71
N VAL A 166 1.73 -29.14 -23.86
CA VAL A 166 1.75 -27.93 -23.01
C VAL A 166 2.41 -26.82 -23.80
N ARG A 167 1.66 -25.76 -24.09
CA ARG A 167 2.09 -24.64 -24.95
C ARG A 167 1.43 -23.34 -24.56
N ARG A 168 1.93 -22.24 -25.08
CA ARG A 168 1.21 -20.97 -25.03
C ARG A 168 -0.03 -21.03 -25.91
N ALA A 169 -1.06 -20.26 -25.54
CA ALA A 169 -2.26 -20.11 -26.37
C ALA A 169 -1.92 -19.48 -27.74
N LYS A 170 -2.69 -19.81 -28.75
CA LYS A 170 -2.59 -19.17 -30.06
C LYS A 170 -3.38 -17.87 -30.07
N PRO A 171 -3.00 -16.86 -30.86
CA PRO A 171 -3.81 -15.64 -31.00
C PRO A 171 -5.26 -15.96 -31.38
N GLY A 172 -6.22 -15.40 -30.63
CA GLY A 172 -7.66 -15.63 -30.84
C GLY A 172 -8.16 -17.00 -30.41
N GLU A 173 -7.34 -17.85 -29.80
CA GLU A 173 -7.78 -19.15 -29.28
C GLU A 173 -8.78 -18.95 -28.13
N THR A 174 -9.79 -19.80 -28.09
CA THR A 174 -10.81 -19.78 -27.03
C THR A 174 -10.94 -21.16 -26.42
N ILE A 175 -11.35 -21.19 -25.13
CA ILE A 175 -11.66 -22.43 -24.42
C ILE A 175 -12.98 -22.30 -23.67
N THR A 176 -13.79 -23.33 -23.67
CA THR A 176 -14.92 -23.47 -22.74
C THR A 176 -14.43 -24.24 -21.54
N ALA A 177 -14.41 -23.61 -20.34
CA ALA A 177 -13.94 -24.24 -19.13
C ALA A 177 -15.07 -25.05 -18.44
N ILE A 178 -14.72 -25.78 -17.36
CA ILE A 178 -15.67 -26.62 -16.59
C ILE A 178 -16.85 -25.82 -16.04
N ASP A 179 -16.68 -24.53 -15.78
CA ASP A 179 -17.77 -23.62 -15.39
C ASP A 179 -18.74 -23.25 -16.53
N GLN A 180 -18.56 -23.87 -17.71
CA GLN A 180 -19.32 -23.69 -18.96
C GLN A 180 -19.23 -22.28 -19.56
N LYS A 181 -18.28 -21.48 -19.11
CA LYS A 181 -18.00 -20.16 -19.70
C LYS A 181 -16.93 -20.25 -20.75
N LYS A 182 -17.08 -19.43 -21.79
CA LYS A 182 -16.10 -19.30 -22.86
C LYS A 182 -15.12 -18.17 -22.53
N TYR A 183 -13.84 -18.50 -22.58
CA TYR A 183 -12.74 -17.56 -22.31
C TYR A 183 -11.92 -17.33 -23.58
N GLU A 184 -11.63 -16.08 -23.86
CA GLU A 184 -10.68 -15.67 -24.89
C GLU A 184 -9.28 -15.66 -24.30
N LEU A 185 -8.33 -16.29 -25.00
CA LEU A 185 -6.98 -16.48 -24.52
C LEU A 185 -6.02 -15.50 -25.17
N LYS A 186 -5.09 -15.00 -24.36
CA LYS A 186 -3.95 -14.22 -24.86
C LYS A 186 -2.76 -15.14 -25.10
N ASP A 187 -1.87 -14.74 -25.98
CA ASP A 187 -0.68 -15.50 -26.38
C ASP A 187 0.37 -15.69 -25.28
N ASP A 188 0.29 -14.93 -24.18
CA ASP A 188 1.11 -15.11 -22.99
C ASP A 188 0.57 -16.15 -21.99
N MET A 189 -0.68 -16.64 -22.20
CA MET A 189 -1.31 -17.63 -21.34
C MET A 189 -0.88 -19.04 -21.69
N LEU A 190 -0.61 -19.86 -20.68
CA LEU A 190 -0.26 -21.27 -20.86
C LEU A 190 -1.52 -22.13 -20.90
N VAL A 191 -1.58 -23.02 -21.88
CA VAL A 191 -2.66 -24.00 -22.04
C VAL A 191 -2.11 -25.42 -22.08
N ILE A 192 -2.93 -26.35 -21.62
CA ILE A 192 -2.76 -27.75 -21.92
C ILE A 192 -3.64 -28.05 -23.12
N ALA A 193 -3.05 -28.58 -24.18
CA ALA A 193 -3.73 -28.89 -25.42
C ALA A 193 -3.59 -30.40 -25.73
N ASP A 194 -4.51 -30.92 -26.53
CA ASP A 194 -4.31 -32.16 -27.25
C ASP A 194 -3.64 -31.92 -28.61
N ALA A 195 -3.76 -32.82 -29.57
CA ALA A 195 -3.18 -32.64 -30.90
C ALA A 195 -3.77 -31.44 -31.67
N ALA A 196 -4.98 -31.01 -31.40
CA ALA A 196 -5.72 -30.04 -32.19
C ALA A 196 -6.05 -28.74 -31.42
N ARG A 197 -6.48 -28.83 -30.14
CA ARG A 197 -7.08 -27.70 -29.40
C ARG A 197 -6.61 -27.63 -27.95
N ALA A 198 -6.84 -26.49 -27.32
CA ALA A 198 -6.69 -26.33 -25.86
C ALA A 198 -7.76 -27.15 -25.14
N VAL A 199 -7.36 -27.92 -24.11
CA VAL A 199 -8.21 -28.78 -23.30
C VAL A 199 -8.20 -28.39 -21.83
N ALA A 200 -7.28 -27.50 -21.40
CA ALA A 200 -7.31 -26.87 -20.09
C ALA A 200 -6.52 -25.56 -20.09
N LEU A 201 -6.90 -24.65 -19.19
CA LEU A 201 -6.07 -23.53 -18.77
C LEU A 201 -5.06 -24.05 -17.75
N ALA A 202 -3.78 -24.09 -18.11
CA ALA A 202 -2.74 -24.69 -17.29
C ALA A 202 -2.76 -24.15 -15.86
N GLY A 203 -2.93 -25.04 -14.89
CA GLY A 203 -2.93 -24.70 -13.46
C GLY A 203 -4.11 -23.85 -12.96
N VAL A 204 -5.06 -23.48 -13.84
CA VAL A 204 -6.21 -22.64 -13.45
C VAL A 204 -7.51 -23.44 -13.47
N MET A 205 -7.92 -23.98 -14.63
CA MET A 205 -9.18 -24.69 -14.76
C MET A 205 -9.18 -25.65 -15.97
N GLY A 206 -9.75 -26.85 -15.79
CA GLY A 206 -9.95 -27.83 -16.87
C GLY A 206 -10.96 -27.34 -17.93
N GLY A 207 -10.87 -27.88 -19.13
CA GLY A 207 -11.84 -27.68 -20.19
C GLY A 207 -13.04 -28.61 -20.08
N TYR A 208 -14.21 -28.10 -20.45
CA TYR A 208 -15.49 -28.81 -20.39
C TYR A 208 -15.51 -30.06 -21.28
N ASP A 209 -14.93 -29.98 -22.47
CA ASP A 209 -15.00 -31.06 -23.47
C ASP A 209 -14.26 -32.35 -23.08
N THR A 210 -13.29 -32.23 -22.20
CA THR A 210 -12.42 -33.35 -21.76
C THR A 210 -12.58 -33.67 -20.27
N GLU A 211 -13.60 -33.12 -19.63
CA GLU A 211 -13.88 -33.45 -18.22
C GLU A 211 -14.35 -34.90 -18.03
N VAL A 212 -14.09 -35.42 -16.84
CA VAL A 212 -14.54 -36.79 -16.43
C VAL A 212 -16.06 -36.75 -16.22
N SER A 213 -16.77 -37.56 -17.00
CA SER A 213 -18.22 -37.70 -16.97
C SER A 213 -18.63 -39.14 -16.57
N GLY A 214 -19.94 -39.36 -16.35
CA GLY A 214 -20.48 -40.68 -15.99
C GLY A 214 -20.17 -41.79 -17.04
N THR A 215 -19.78 -41.45 -18.25
CA THR A 215 -19.45 -42.37 -19.33
C THR A 215 -17.96 -42.61 -19.49
N THR A 216 -17.11 -41.90 -18.78
CA THR A 216 -15.64 -42.03 -18.87
C THR A 216 -15.18 -43.42 -18.38
N LYS A 217 -14.34 -44.07 -19.18
CA LYS A 217 -13.78 -45.39 -18.88
C LYS A 217 -12.27 -45.38 -18.68
N ASN A 218 -11.60 -44.43 -19.34
CA ASN A 218 -10.15 -44.29 -19.29
C ASN A 218 -9.81 -42.84 -18.93
N ILE A 219 -8.83 -42.64 -18.06
CA ILE A 219 -8.41 -41.31 -17.64
C ILE A 219 -6.91 -41.10 -17.85
N LEU A 220 -6.53 -39.89 -18.22
CA LEU A 220 -5.17 -39.40 -18.13
C LEU A 220 -5.10 -38.47 -16.89
N LEU A 221 -4.28 -38.85 -15.94
CA LEU A 221 -4.08 -38.12 -14.68
C LEU A 221 -2.84 -37.22 -14.80
N GLU A 222 -3.06 -35.90 -14.68
CA GLU A 222 -2.04 -34.88 -14.68
C GLU A 222 -1.57 -34.55 -13.26
N SER A 223 -0.26 -34.36 -13.11
CA SER A 223 0.33 -33.62 -12.00
C SER A 223 1.50 -32.81 -12.53
N ALA A 224 1.52 -31.52 -12.29
CA ALA A 224 2.48 -30.62 -12.94
C ALA A 224 3.07 -29.59 -11.95
N TYR A 225 4.14 -28.96 -12.40
CA TYR A 225 4.73 -27.78 -11.77
C TYR A 225 4.71 -26.65 -12.79
N PHE A 226 3.94 -25.60 -12.51
CA PHE A 226 3.82 -24.42 -13.36
C PHE A 226 4.54 -23.23 -12.75
N ASP A 227 4.95 -22.27 -13.59
CA ASP A 227 5.49 -20.99 -13.14
C ASP A 227 4.42 -20.19 -12.38
N PRO A 228 4.66 -19.83 -11.13
CA PRO A 228 3.66 -19.15 -10.29
C PRO A 228 3.22 -17.80 -10.86
N VAL A 229 4.13 -17.05 -11.50
CA VAL A 229 3.84 -15.73 -12.05
C VAL A 229 2.91 -15.84 -13.25
N SER A 230 3.15 -16.82 -14.12
CA SER A 230 2.29 -17.11 -15.28
C SER A 230 0.87 -17.46 -14.84
N ILE A 231 0.72 -18.36 -13.86
CA ILE A 231 -0.60 -18.74 -13.34
C ILE A 231 -1.34 -17.54 -12.74
N ARG A 232 -0.65 -16.73 -11.93
CA ARG A 232 -1.24 -15.53 -11.33
C ARG A 232 -1.69 -14.52 -12.39
N ARG A 233 -0.90 -14.29 -13.45
CA ARG A 233 -1.26 -13.39 -14.55
C ARG A 233 -2.49 -13.89 -15.27
N THR A 234 -2.53 -15.17 -15.64
CA THR A 234 -3.69 -15.80 -16.31
C THR A 234 -4.95 -15.73 -15.47
N SER A 235 -4.88 -16.15 -14.20
CA SER A 235 -5.99 -16.12 -13.25
C SER A 235 -6.58 -14.71 -13.09
N ARG A 236 -5.73 -13.69 -12.94
CA ARG A 236 -6.16 -12.30 -12.81
C ARG A 236 -6.73 -11.72 -14.11
N ALA A 237 -6.10 -11.99 -15.25
CA ALA A 237 -6.55 -11.50 -16.55
C ALA A 237 -7.94 -12.03 -16.91
N LEU A 238 -8.20 -13.31 -16.61
CA LEU A 238 -9.49 -13.96 -16.84
C LEU A 238 -10.49 -13.77 -15.70
N LYS A 239 -10.08 -13.16 -14.58
CA LYS A 239 -10.86 -13.03 -13.32
C LYS A 239 -11.36 -14.41 -12.84
N LEU A 240 -10.53 -15.42 -12.96
CA LEU A 240 -10.85 -16.81 -12.70
C LEU A 240 -9.90 -17.36 -11.63
N SER A 241 -10.45 -17.64 -10.45
CA SER A 241 -9.69 -18.20 -9.31
C SER A 241 -10.25 -19.58 -8.97
N SER A 242 -9.35 -20.54 -8.68
CA SER A 242 -9.68 -21.88 -8.24
C SER A 242 -8.73 -22.32 -7.11
N ASP A 243 -9.07 -23.40 -6.39
CA ASP A 243 -8.17 -24.01 -5.41
C ASP A 243 -6.83 -24.44 -6.01
N SER A 244 -6.81 -24.78 -7.29
CA SER A 244 -5.60 -25.11 -8.04
C SER A 244 -4.76 -23.85 -8.32
N SER A 245 -5.37 -22.80 -8.93
CA SER A 245 -4.65 -21.56 -9.22
C SER A 245 -4.12 -20.88 -7.95
N PHE A 246 -4.88 -20.93 -6.86
CA PHE A 246 -4.48 -20.38 -5.56
C PHE A 246 -3.19 -21.02 -5.01
N ARG A 247 -2.98 -22.31 -5.27
CA ARG A 247 -1.76 -23.03 -4.86
C ARG A 247 -0.62 -22.82 -5.87
N PHE A 248 -0.90 -22.95 -7.17
CA PHE A 248 0.13 -22.76 -8.18
C PHE A 248 0.71 -21.34 -8.20
N GLU A 249 -0.13 -20.32 -8.03
CA GLU A 249 0.35 -18.91 -8.01
C GLU A 249 1.25 -18.59 -6.82
N ARG A 250 1.23 -19.41 -5.76
CA ARG A 250 2.12 -19.33 -4.60
C ARG A 250 3.30 -20.28 -4.70
N GLY A 251 3.21 -21.25 -5.61
CA GLY A 251 4.22 -22.26 -5.88
C GLY A 251 4.00 -23.55 -5.10
N VAL A 252 4.02 -24.64 -5.82
CA VAL A 252 3.92 -26.01 -5.29
C VAL A 252 5.30 -26.64 -5.09
N ASP A 253 5.36 -27.80 -4.45
CA ASP A 253 6.61 -28.52 -4.21
C ASP A 253 6.97 -29.37 -5.45
N TRP A 254 8.15 -29.11 -6.03
CA TRP A 254 8.68 -29.91 -7.13
C TRP A 254 8.73 -31.40 -6.86
N ASP A 255 9.18 -31.75 -5.66
CA ASP A 255 9.39 -33.16 -5.31
C ASP A 255 8.08 -33.88 -4.98
N ALA A 256 6.98 -33.14 -4.72
CA ALA A 256 5.65 -33.71 -4.48
C ALA A 256 4.91 -34.11 -5.76
N VAL A 257 5.30 -33.60 -6.93
CA VAL A 257 4.56 -33.81 -8.21
C VAL A 257 4.33 -35.29 -8.51
N ASP A 258 5.37 -36.12 -8.50
CA ASP A 258 5.22 -37.57 -8.79
C ASP A 258 4.56 -38.31 -7.62
N TRP A 259 4.86 -37.95 -6.37
CA TRP A 259 4.25 -38.55 -5.20
C TRP A 259 2.71 -38.37 -5.21
N ALA A 260 2.24 -37.16 -5.49
CA ALA A 260 0.81 -36.86 -5.56
C ALA A 260 0.13 -37.59 -6.72
N SER A 261 0.77 -37.66 -7.88
CA SER A 261 0.32 -38.44 -9.04
C SER A 261 0.15 -39.92 -8.68
N ARG A 262 1.14 -40.55 -8.04
CA ARG A 262 1.04 -41.93 -7.56
C ARG A 262 -0.06 -42.12 -6.50
N ARG A 263 -0.17 -41.15 -5.56
CA ARG A 263 -1.18 -41.20 -4.49
C ARG A 263 -2.59 -41.19 -5.06
N ALA A 264 -2.87 -40.27 -6.00
CA ALA A 264 -4.17 -40.21 -6.64
C ALA A 264 -4.46 -41.42 -7.51
N ALA A 265 -3.48 -41.90 -8.28
CA ALA A 265 -3.64 -43.09 -9.13
C ALA A 265 -3.98 -44.35 -8.28
N ALA A 266 -3.27 -44.52 -7.17
CA ALA A 266 -3.55 -45.65 -6.24
C ALA A 266 -4.96 -45.56 -5.67
N LEU A 267 -5.40 -44.38 -5.22
CA LEU A 267 -6.76 -44.16 -4.69
C LEU A 267 -7.84 -44.35 -5.77
N ILE A 268 -7.58 -43.90 -7.02
CA ILE A 268 -8.51 -44.13 -8.14
C ILE A 268 -8.64 -45.63 -8.43
N ALA A 269 -7.53 -46.37 -8.50
CA ALA A 269 -7.57 -47.83 -8.70
C ALA A 269 -8.31 -48.53 -7.59
N GLU A 270 -8.14 -48.12 -6.32
CA GLU A 270 -8.83 -48.66 -5.17
C GLU A 270 -10.35 -48.41 -5.15
N ILE A 271 -10.75 -47.12 -5.48
CA ILE A 271 -12.13 -46.66 -5.28
C ILE A 271 -12.95 -46.72 -6.58
N ALA A 272 -12.37 -46.36 -7.70
CA ALA A 272 -13.05 -46.36 -9.01
C ALA A 272 -12.74 -47.62 -9.84
N GLY A 273 -11.84 -48.46 -9.38
CA GLY A 273 -11.34 -49.61 -10.12
C GLY A 273 -10.40 -49.16 -11.27
N GLY A 274 -10.15 -50.07 -12.18
CA GLY A 274 -9.27 -49.87 -13.34
C GLY A 274 -7.82 -50.28 -13.08
N GLU A 275 -7.04 -50.29 -14.15
CA GLU A 275 -5.63 -50.68 -14.16
C GLU A 275 -4.74 -49.48 -14.48
N ILE A 276 -3.76 -49.20 -13.62
CA ILE A 276 -2.74 -48.19 -13.83
C ILE A 276 -1.72 -48.76 -14.82
N LEU A 277 -1.48 -48.08 -15.97
CA LEU A 277 -0.43 -48.49 -16.88
C LEU A 277 0.97 -48.31 -16.23
N ASP A 278 1.89 -49.22 -16.64
CA ASP A 278 3.24 -49.22 -16.08
C ASP A 278 4.05 -48.00 -16.46
N GLY A 279 4.70 -47.40 -15.45
CA GLY A 279 5.52 -46.24 -15.57
C GLY A 279 4.77 -44.89 -15.43
N VAL A 280 5.42 -43.83 -15.81
CA VAL A 280 4.93 -42.45 -15.87
C VAL A 280 5.61 -41.71 -17.00
N ILE A 281 4.86 -40.89 -17.74
CA ILE A 281 5.50 -39.88 -18.57
C ILE A 281 5.86 -38.72 -17.64
N ASP A 282 7.14 -38.39 -17.49
CA ASP A 282 7.65 -37.29 -16.65
C ASP A 282 8.58 -36.42 -17.50
N VAL A 283 8.02 -35.34 -18.03
CA VAL A 283 8.78 -34.35 -18.81
C VAL A 283 9.35 -33.34 -17.83
N GLN A 284 10.66 -33.22 -17.79
CA GLN A 284 11.36 -32.34 -16.84
C GLN A 284 12.25 -31.35 -17.59
N GLY A 285 12.13 -30.09 -17.23
CA GLY A 285 13.10 -29.04 -17.53
C GLY A 285 14.11 -28.86 -16.37
N ALA A 286 14.54 -27.63 -16.16
CA ALA A 286 15.47 -27.33 -15.07
C ALA A 286 14.78 -27.46 -13.71
N LYS A 287 15.29 -28.37 -12.86
CA LYS A 287 14.84 -28.46 -11.46
C LYS A 287 15.26 -27.20 -10.71
N PRO A 288 14.37 -26.59 -9.88
CA PRO A 288 14.75 -25.49 -9.01
C PRO A 288 15.98 -25.82 -8.18
N PRO A 289 16.92 -24.88 -8.01
CA PRO A 289 18.14 -25.12 -7.25
C PRO A 289 17.83 -25.43 -5.78
N VAL A 290 18.58 -26.36 -5.21
CA VAL A 290 18.49 -26.66 -3.78
C VAL A 290 19.11 -25.51 -2.99
N VAL A 291 18.31 -24.82 -2.20
CA VAL A 291 18.78 -23.72 -1.36
C VAL A 291 19.62 -24.25 -0.21
N LYS A 292 20.81 -23.69 -0.06
CA LYS A 292 21.74 -23.99 1.05
C LYS A 292 22.14 -22.70 1.71
N THR A 293 21.81 -22.51 2.97
CA THR A 293 22.10 -21.31 3.73
C THR A 293 22.79 -21.67 5.06
N TYR A 294 23.15 -20.69 5.85
CA TYR A 294 23.83 -20.91 7.13
C TYR A 294 23.20 -20.05 8.23
N LEU A 295 23.38 -20.49 9.48
CA LEU A 295 23.01 -19.75 10.68
C LEU A 295 24.24 -19.59 11.57
N ARG A 296 24.59 -18.35 11.91
CA ARG A 296 25.58 -18.01 12.94
C ARG A 296 24.89 -17.93 14.29
N PHE A 297 25.30 -18.74 15.26
CA PHE A 297 24.65 -18.74 16.57
C PHE A 297 24.73 -17.41 17.31
N ALA A 298 25.82 -16.63 17.09
CA ALA A 298 25.95 -15.29 17.67
C ALA A 298 24.90 -14.27 17.16
N ARG A 299 24.27 -14.53 16.00
CA ARG A 299 23.21 -13.65 15.47
C ARG A 299 21.87 -13.82 16.20
N LEU A 300 21.64 -14.99 16.81
CA LEU A 300 20.36 -15.24 17.51
C LEU A 300 20.09 -14.20 18.62
N PRO A 301 20.97 -14.01 19.63
CA PRO A 301 20.69 -13.03 20.67
C PRO A 301 20.70 -11.59 20.16
N VAL A 302 21.45 -11.28 19.09
CA VAL A 302 21.49 -9.93 18.48
C VAL A 302 20.14 -9.57 17.83
N ILE A 303 19.55 -10.51 17.10
CA ILE A 303 18.27 -10.29 16.40
C ILE A 303 17.07 -10.48 17.31
N LEU A 304 17.10 -11.54 18.14
CA LEU A 304 15.95 -11.92 18.95
C LEU A 304 15.92 -11.24 20.33
N GLY A 305 17.00 -10.63 20.77
CA GLY A 305 17.11 -10.04 22.10
C GLY A 305 17.12 -11.07 23.26
N VAL A 306 17.04 -12.37 22.95
CA VAL A 306 17.01 -13.48 23.90
C VAL A 306 18.01 -14.56 23.51
N ASP A 307 18.61 -15.21 24.51
CA ASP A 307 19.55 -16.30 24.26
C ASP A 307 18.81 -17.61 23.98
N VAL A 308 18.95 -18.13 22.78
CA VAL A 308 18.41 -19.42 22.37
C VAL A 308 19.54 -20.45 22.37
N PRO A 309 19.45 -21.50 23.23
CA PRO A 309 20.48 -22.54 23.29
C PRO A 309 20.75 -23.17 21.91
N LYS A 310 22.01 -23.26 21.52
CA LYS A 310 22.44 -23.77 20.19
C LYS A 310 21.80 -25.11 19.84
N ASP A 311 21.76 -26.04 20.79
CA ASP A 311 21.17 -27.36 20.59
C ASP A 311 19.65 -27.30 20.39
N LYS A 312 18.97 -26.33 21.01
CA LYS A 312 17.55 -26.10 20.81
C LYS A 312 17.28 -25.55 19.43
N ALA A 313 18.06 -24.57 18.99
CA ALA A 313 17.98 -24.02 17.62
C ALA A 313 18.16 -25.13 16.57
N VAL A 314 19.19 -25.99 16.73
CA VAL A 314 19.42 -27.13 15.83
C VAL A 314 18.28 -28.12 15.85
N ARG A 315 17.72 -28.42 17.03
CA ARG A 315 16.56 -29.32 17.14
C ARG A 315 15.32 -28.79 16.45
N ILE A 316 15.03 -27.49 16.60
CA ILE A 316 13.92 -26.83 15.92
C ILE A 316 14.07 -26.98 14.40
N LEU A 317 15.22 -26.61 13.83
CA LEU A 317 15.44 -26.73 12.39
C LEU A 317 15.33 -28.18 11.90
N LYS A 318 15.84 -29.16 12.65
CA LYS A 318 15.69 -30.57 12.31
C LYS A 318 14.22 -31.03 12.35
N SER A 319 13.43 -30.58 13.33
CA SER A 319 12.01 -30.94 13.43
C SER A 319 11.18 -30.36 12.28
N LEU A 320 11.64 -29.28 11.68
CA LEU A 320 11.09 -28.68 10.46
C LEU A 320 11.68 -29.25 9.16
N ASN A 321 12.42 -30.36 9.27
CA ASN A 321 13.06 -31.09 8.17
C ASN A 321 14.20 -30.34 7.45
N PHE A 322 14.79 -29.30 8.06
CA PHE A 322 16.03 -28.76 7.54
C PHE A 322 17.16 -29.75 7.74
N LYS A 323 17.84 -30.11 6.65
CA LYS A 323 18.95 -31.05 6.69
C LYS A 323 20.24 -30.35 7.09
N ILE A 324 20.80 -30.73 8.24
CA ILE A 324 22.06 -30.17 8.73
C ILE A 324 23.22 -30.77 7.91
N LEU A 325 23.88 -29.91 7.11
CA LEU A 325 25.01 -30.32 6.28
C LEU A 325 26.35 -30.30 7.04
N SER A 326 26.53 -29.28 7.90
CA SER A 326 27.71 -29.17 8.76
C SER A 326 27.38 -28.36 10.02
N ARG A 327 28.14 -28.59 11.09
CA ARG A 327 28.04 -27.87 12.36
C ARG A 327 29.42 -27.60 12.93
N THR A 328 29.65 -26.37 13.34
CA THR A 328 30.80 -25.92 14.11
C THR A 328 30.37 -25.27 15.41
N ALA A 329 31.26 -24.86 16.27
CA ALA A 329 30.93 -24.14 17.50
C ALA A 329 30.23 -22.78 17.25
N GLY A 330 30.50 -22.12 16.09
CA GLY A 330 29.96 -20.79 15.75
C GLY A 330 28.79 -20.78 14.80
N LYS A 331 28.62 -21.78 13.94
CA LYS A 331 27.62 -21.78 12.86
C LYS A 331 27.18 -23.19 12.45
N ILE A 332 26.01 -23.25 11.82
CA ILE A 332 25.54 -24.43 11.08
C ILE A 332 25.28 -24.07 9.63
N ARG A 333 25.44 -25.04 8.72
CA ARG A 333 24.99 -24.98 7.34
C ARG A 333 23.84 -25.94 7.16
N VAL A 334 22.78 -25.48 6.51
CA VAL A 334 21.56 -26.27 6.30
C VAL A 334 21.20 -26.32 4.82
N GLU A 335 20.53 -27.39 4.44
CA GLU A 335 19.82 -27.54 3.19
C GLU A 335 18.33 -27.37 3.45
N VAL A 336 17.70 -26.49 2.69
CA VAL A 336 16.29 -26.12 2.84
C VAL A 336 15.42 -27.16 2.12
N PRO A 337 14.32 -27.64 2.74
CA PRO A 337 13.38 -28.53 2.06
C PRO A 337 12.74 -27.89 0.82
N SER A 338 12.47 -28.65 -0.23
CA SER A 338 11.93 -28.18 -1.51
C SER A 338 10.60 -27.43 -1.41
N TYR A 339 9.77 -27.76 -0.41
CA TYR A 339 8.49 -27.08 -0.16
C TYR A 339 8.62 -25.74 0.57
N ARG A 340 9.79 -25.40 1.16
CA ARG A 340 10.06 -24.12 1.85
C ARG A 340 10.75 -23.14 0.90
N ARG A 341 9.95 -22.57 0.02
CA ARG A 341 10.44 -21.62 -0.98
C ARG A 341 10.70 -20.22 -0.42
N ASP A 342 10.23 -19.95 0.77
CA ASP A 342 10.35 -18.71 1.52
C ASP A 342 11.69 -18.57 2.26
N VAL A 343 12.42 -19.66 2.46
CA VAL A 343 13.67 -19.68 3.23
C VAL A 343 14.88 -19.65 2.32
N GLU A 344 15.54 -18.50 2.24
CA GLU A 344 16.72 -18.29 1.40
C GLU A 344 17.93 -17.79 2.20
N ARG A 345 17.69 -17.02 3.26
CA ARG A 345 18.71 -16.26 4.00
C ARG A 345 18.82 -16.70 5.45
N GLU A 346 19.89 -16.23 6.12
CA GLU A 346 20.11 -16.47 7.55
C GLU A 346 18.93 -15.99 8.42
N ILE A 347 18.35 -14.83 8.07
CA ILE A 347 17.24 -14.25 8.84
C ILE A 347 16.00 -15.15 8.82
N ASP A 348 15.76 -15.82 7.69
CA ASP A 348 14.60 -16.71 7.54
C ASP A 348 14.75 -17.95 8.45
N LEU A 349 15.99 -18.43 8.68
CA LEU A 349 16.27 -19.48 9.68
C LEU A 349 16.08 -18.97 11.12
N ILE A 350 16.41 -17.71 11.37
CA ILE A 350 16.21 -17.09 12.69
C ILE A 350 14.70 -16.97 12.98
N GLU A 351 13.89 -16.59 12.00
CA GLU A 351 12.43 -16.58 12.11
C GLU A 351 11.87 -17.97 12.46
N GLU A 352 12.30 -19.02 11.74
CA GLU A 352 11.88 -20.39 12.02
C GLU A 352 12.20 -20.82 13.47
N ILE A 353 13.35 -20.41 13.96
CA ILE A 353 13.73 -20.68 15.34
C ILE A 353 12.85 -19.87 16.30
N ALA A 354 12.63 -18.59 16.04
CA ALA A 354 11.86 -17.72 16.91
C ALA A 354 10.42 -18.20 17.10
N ARG A 355 9.70 -18.48 16.01
CA ARG A 355 8.31 -18.92 16.06
C ARG A 355 8.12 -20.27 16.77
N HIS A 356 9.09 -21.21 16.67
CA HIS A 356 9.05 -22.49 17.38
C HIS A 356 9.64 -22.41 18.78
N PHE A 357 10.55 -21.48 19.05
CA PHE A 357 11.03 -21.19 20.39
C PHE A 357 9.90 -20.66 21.27
N GLY A 358 9.04 -19.80 20.71
CA GLY A 358 7.86 -19.17 21.29
C GLY A 358 8.10 -17.70 21.60
N TYR A 359 7.25 -16.83 21.05
CA TYR A 359 7.30 -15.39 21.26
C TYR A 359 6.96 -14.97 22.69
N ASP A 360 6.24 -15.81 23.42
CA ASP A 360 5.96 -15.68 24.86
C ASP A 360 7.22 -15.66 25.74
N LYS A 361 8.37 -16.05 25.20
CA LYS A 361 9.68 -16.11 25.89
C LYS A 361 10.57 -14.92 25.60
N PHE A 362 10.08 -13.98 24.80
CA PHE A 362 10.82 -12.74 24.51
C PHE A 362 10.51 -11.72 25.60
N ASP A 363 11.55 -11.16 26.19
CA ASP A 363 11.43 -10.11 27.20
C ASP A 363 11.14 -8.78 26.51
N ILE A 364 9.89 -8.32 26.59
CA ILE A 364 9.42 -7.07 25.99
C ILE A 364 9.73 -5.85 26.87
N GLU A 365 10.04 -6.05 28.14
CA GLU A 365 10.33 -4.99 29.08
C GLU A 365 11.83 -4.68 29.21
N LYS A 366 12.67 -5.32 28.40
CA LYS A 366 14.11 -5.14 28.45
C LYS A 366 14.50 -3.71 28.07
N PRO A 367 15.22 -2.97 28.96
CA PRO A 367 15.71 -1.64 28.65
C PRO A 367 16.64 -1.64 27.44
N MET A 368 16.38 -0.75 26.48
CA MET A 368 17.27 -0.51 25.35
C MET A 368 18.08 0.76 25.57
N SER A 369 19.39 0.67 25.28
CA SER A 369 20.23 1.87 25.21
C SER A 369 20.11 2.47 23.83
N ILE A 370 19.50 3.66 23.75
CA ILE A 370 19.32 4.41 22.50
C ILE A 370 20.18 5.66 22.58
N ALA A 371 21.00 5.90 21.56
CA ALA A 371 21.68 7.17 21.41
C ALA A 371 20.62 8.25 21.09
N ILE A 372 20.55 9.29 21.91
CA ILE A 372 19.67 10.43 21.65
C ILE A 372 20.30 11.24 20.51
N THR A 373 19.58 11.34 19.42
CA THR A 373 19.91 12.24 18.30
C THR A 373 19.03 13.49 18.39
N GLN A 374 19.52 14.61 17.88
CA GLN A 374 18.65 15.78 17.74
C GLN A 374 17.58 15.51 16.68
N PRO A 375 16.35 15.98 16.88
CA PRO A 375 15.33 15.93 15.84
C PRO A 375 15.78 16.67 14.59
N GLU A 376 15.29 16.25 13.44
CA GLU A 376 15.48 17.01 12.20
C GLU A 376 14.63 18.31 12.27
N LYS A 377 15.16 19.40 11.71
CA LYS A 377 14.51 20.71 11.73
C LYS A 377 13.08 20.66 11.18
N GLU A 378 12.86 19.83 10.17
CA GLU A 378 11.54 19.59 9.58
C GLU A 378 10.52 19.12 10.61
N HIS A 379 10.89 18.16 11.44
CA HIS A 379 10.01 17.63 12.50
C HIS A 379 9.72 18.69 13.58
N GLU A 380 10.75 19.44 14.00
CA GLU A 380 10.57 20.50 14.99
C GLU A 380 9.64 21.62 14.48
N VAL A 381 9.77 21.98 13.21
CA VAL A 381 8.90 22.99 12.59
C VAL A 381 7.48 22.46 12.43
N GLU A 382 7.31 21.19 12.01
CA GLU A 382 5.99 20.57 11.84
C GLU A 382 5.25 20.50 13.18
N ASP A 383 5.91 20.01 14.22
CA ASP A 383 5.33 19.94 15.56
C ASP A 383 4.97 21.32 16.09
N ARG A 384 5.86 22.30 15.90
CA ARG A 384 5.61 23.68 16.30
C ARG A 384 4.42 24.31 15.59
N VAL A 385 4.31 24.11 14.29
CA VAL A 385 3.16 24.61 13.50
C VAL A 385 1.86 23.95 13.97
N ARG A 386 1.88 22.64 14.22
CA ARG A 386 0.71 21.91 14.72
C ARG A 386 0.27 22.43 16.09
N GLU A 387 1.21 22.64 17.03
CA GLU A 387 0.91 23.22 18.33
C GLU A 387 0.27 24.61 18.22
N ILE A 388 0.78 25.46 17.34
CA ILE A 388 0.25 26.81 17.13
C ILE A 388 -1.15 26.76 16.54
N LEU A 389 -1.39 25.93 15.54
CA LEU A 389 -2.70 25.80 14.92
C LEU A 389 -3.75 25.27 15.92
N VAL A 390 -3.41 24.23 16.66
CA VAL A 390 -4.30 23.72 17.74
C VAL A 390 -4.52 24.77 18.80
N GLY A 391 -3.48 25.52 19.20
CA GLY A 391 -3.57 26.62 20.18
C GLY A 391 -4.46 27.77 19.70
N ASN A 392 -4.59 28.00 18.40
CA ASN A 392 -5.53 28.96 17.80
C ASN A 392 -6.95 28.38 17.62
N GLY A 393 -7.23 27.17 18.11
CA GLY A 393 -8.52 26.50 18.04
C GLY A 393 -8.80 25.76 16.73
N CYS A 394 -7.78 25.56 15.89
CA CYS A 394 -7.93 24.77 14.67
C CYS A 394 -8.05 23.27 14.99
N SER A 395 -8.93 22.57 14.31
CA SER A 395 -9.05 21.11 14.35
C SER A 395 -8.24 20.48 13.22
N GLU A 396 -7.31 19.56 13.56
CA GLU A 396 -6.58 18.81 12.54
C GLU A 396 -7.51 17.81 11.84
N VAL A 397 -7.47 17.77 10.52
CA VAL A 397 -8.21 16.81 9.69
C VAL A 397 -7.25 16.00 8.85
N ILE A 398 -7.65 14.78 8.51
CA ILE A 398 -6.94 13.92 7.56
C ILE A 398 -7.90 13.61 6.43
N THR A 399 -7.62 14.16 5.25
CA THR A 399 -8.48 14.01 4.09
C THR A 399 -7.91 13.01 3.10
N VAL A 400 -8.80 12.38 2.30
CA VAL A 400 -8.40 11.45 1.25
C VAL A 400 -7.68 12.23 0.14
N PRO A 401 -6.50 11.78 -0.33
CA PRO A 401 -5.71 12.50 -1.33
C PRO A 401 -6.24 12.38 -2.76
N PHE A 402 -7.50 11.99 -2.93
CA PHE A 402 -8.15 11.78 -4.22
C PHE A 402 -9.30 12.75 -4.44
N VAL A 403 -9.46 13.19 -5.68
CA VAL A 403 -10.51 14.14 -6.10
C VAL A 403 -11.20 13.67 -7.37
N GLY A 404 -12.40 14.19 -7.64
CA GLY A 404 -13.15 13.94 -8.85
C GLY A 404 -12.65 14.74 -10.05
N ASP A 405 -13.09 14.37 -11.25
CA ASP A 405 -12.84 15.10 -12.49
C ASP A 405 -13.83 16.26 -12.66
N SER A 406 -13.72 17.26 -11.80
CA SER A 406 -14.52 18.50 -11.87
C SER A 406 -13.58 19.71 -11.84
N PRO A 407 -14.02 20.89 -12.32
CA PRO A 407 -13.26 22.12 -12.16
C PRO A 407 -12.87 22.37 -10.70
N ALA A 408 -13.75 22.06 -9.76
CA ALA A 408 -13.51 22.17 -8.34
C ALA A 408 -12.43 21.18 -7.83
N GLY A 409 -12.46 19.93 -8.30
CA GLY A 409 -11.43 18.93 -7.98
C GLY A 409 -10.05 19.30 -8.55
N ARG A 410 -10.01 20.13 -9.59
CA ARG A 410 -8.79 20.66 -10.21
C ARG A 410 -8.31 21.97 -9.62
N ALA A 411 -9.01 22.52 -8.61
CA ALA A 411 -8.58 23.75 -7.94
C ALA A 411 -7.17 23.56 -7.36
N CYS A 412 -6.28 24.49 -7.68
CA CYS A 412 -4.86 24.38 -7.35
C CYS A 412 -4.29 25.75 -7.01
N VAL A 413 -3.67 25.85 -5.85
CA VAL A 413 -2.94 27.04 -5.41
C VAL A 413 -1.58 27.15 -6.11
N TRP A 414 -1.07 26.04 -6.59
CA TRP A 414 0.25 25.91 -7.23
C TRP A 414 0.14 25.92 -8.75
N GLN A 415 1.24 26.22 -9.43
CA GLN A 415 1.28 26.08 -10.89
C GLN A 415 1.30 24.60 -11.27
N ALA A 416 0.26 24.13 -11.94
CA ALA A 416 0.13 22.75 -12.40
C ALA A 416 -0.69 22.66 -13.69
N GLU A 417 -0.30 21.77 -14.62
CA GLU A 417 -1.00 21.55 -15.91
C GLU A 417 -2.26 20.68 -15.81
N GLY A 418 -2.59 20.22 -14.62
CA GLY A 418 -3.76 19.38 -14.33
C GLY A 418 -3.45 18.23 -13.38
N PRO A 419 -4.47 17.53 -12.85
CA PRO A 419 -4.28 16.48 -11.87
C PRO A 419 -3.82 15.15 -12.51
N LEU A 420 -3.11 14.34 -11.75
CA LEU A 420 -2.68 13.00 -12.13
C LEU A 420 -3.83 12.01 -12.04
N ALA A 421 -4.16 11.32 -13.13
CA ALA A 421 -5.19 10.30 -13.14
C ALA A 421 -4.76 8.99 -12.46
N ILE A 422 -5.66 8.37 -11.72
CA ILE A 422 -5.47 7.05 -11.13
C ILE A 422 -5.84 5.98 -12.16
N ARG A 423 -4.97 5.01 -12.37
CA ARG A 423 -5.14 3.97 -13.40
C ARG A 423 -6.43 3.14 -13.22
N ASN A 424 -6.80 2.82 -11.99
CA ASN A 424 -7.96 2.00 -11.63
C ASN A 424 -8.63 2.56 -10.37
N PRO A 425 -9.34 3.70 -10.49
CA PRO A 425 -9.99 4.33 -9.35
C PRO A 425 -11.14 3.47 -8.80
N MET A 426 -11.40 3.57 -7.51
CA MET A 426 -12.51 2.85 -6.88
C MET A 426 -13.88 3.34 -7.39
N ASN A 427 -13.98 4.65 -7.64
CA ASN A 427 -15.15 5.30 -8.25
C ASN A 427 -14.70 6.56 -9.03
N LYS A 428 -15.64 7.21 -9.74
CA LYS A 428 -15.35 8.41 -10.53
C LYS A 428 -15.01 9.64 -9.68
N GLU A 429 -15.47 9.69 -8.44
CA GLU A 429 -15.24 10.81 -7.53
C GLU A 429 -13.82 10.78 -6.92
N LEU A 430 -13.10 9.66 -7.06
CA LEU A 430 -11.73 9.43 -6.58
C LEU A 430 -10.77 9.13 -7.74
N GLY A 431 -10.99 9.75 -8.89
CA GLY A 431 -10.28 9.45 -10.13
C GLY A 431 -8.91 10.10 -10.28
N PHE A 432 -8.59 11.12 -9.49
CA PHE A 432 -7.38 11.92 -9.64
C PHE A 432 -6.71 12.19 -8.30
N MET A 433 -5.39 12.42 -8.34
CA MET A 433 -4.64 12.89 -7.17
C MET A 433 -4.88 14.40 -6.98
N ARG A 434 -5.02 14.84 -5.72
CA ARG A 434 -5.23 16.26 -5.39
C ARG A 434 -4.01 17.12 -5.72
N LEU A 435 -4.25 18.30 -6.28
CA LEU A 435 -3.24 19.33 -6.54
C LEU A 435 -3.10 20.34 -5.39
N SER A 436 -4.11 20.40 -4.51
CA SER A 436 -4.24 21.33 -3.38
C SER A 436 -5.11 20.67 -2.31
N LEU A 437 -5.05 21.11 -1.06
CA LEU A 437 -5.93 20.67 0.01
C LEU A 437 -7.32 21.33 -0.08
N LEU A 438 -7.44 22.46 -0.78
CA LEU A 438 -8.67 23.24 -0.86
C LEU A 438 -9.91 22.44 -1.26
N PRO A 439 -9.90 21.62 -2.33
CA PRO A 439 -11.07 20.80 -2.70
C PRO A 439 -11.51 19.84 -1.59
N CYS A 440 -10.54 19.25 -0.90
CA CYS A 440 -10.81 18.31 0.20
C CYS A 440 -11.42 19.05 1.40
N PHE A 441 -10.95 20.24 1.73
CA PHE A 441 -11.48 21.06 2.81
C PHE A 441 -12.90 21.54 2.53
N LEU A 442 -13.20 21.91 1.28
CA LEU A 442 -14.57 22.27 0.88
C LEU A 442 -15.53 21.06 0.99
N GLN A 443 -15.06 19.85 0.74
CA GLN A 443 -15.84 18.63 1.01
C GLN A 443 -16.11 18.43 2.51
N VAL A 444 -15.07 18.64 3.35
CA VAL A 444 -15.23 18.58 4.82
C VAL A 444 -16.21 19.64 5.29
N LYS A 445 -16.12 20.88 4.78
CA LYS A 445 -17.06 21.96 5.11
C LYS A 445 -18.48 21.56 4.74
N ARG A 446 -18.72 21.12 3.51
CA ARG A 446 -20.03 20.64 3.06
C ARG A 446 -20.59 19.53 3.95
N HIS A 447 -19.74 18.58 4.31
CA HIS A 447 -20.15 17.49 5.21
C HIS A 447 -20.61 18.03 6.57
N ASN A 448 -19.86 18.95 7.15
CA ASN A 448 -20.17 19.54 8.47
C ASN A 448 -21.43 20.41 8.42
N GLU A 449 -21.60 21.26 7.39
CA GLU A 449 -22.83 22.05 7.21
C GLU A 449 -24.08 21.17 7.11
N ASN A 450 -24.00 20.08 6.32
CA ASN A 450 -25.09 19.12 6.19
C ASN A 450 -25.45 18.39 7.49
N HIS A 451 -24.52 18.38 8.47
CA HIS A 451 -24.74 17.82 9.81
C HIS A 451 -25.00 18.89 10.87
N GLY A 452 -25.24 20.13 10.46
CA GLY A 452 -25.67 21.22 11.36
C GLY A 452 -24.53 21.86 12.14
N VAL A 453 -23.27 21.68 11.74
CA VAL A 453 -22.13 22.39 12.31
C VAL A 453 -22.06 23.78 11.67
N PRO A 454 -22.24 24.87 12.45
CA PRO A 454 -22.45 26.21 11.89
C PRO A 454 -21.18 26.86 11.33
N ALA A 455 -20.01 26.49 11.85
CA ALA A 455 -18.73 27.03 11.43
C ALA A 455 -17.62 26.02 11.68
N ILE A 456 -16.60 26.01 10.83
CA ILE A 456 -15.42 25.17 10.98
C ILE A 456 -14.14 26.02 10.95
N LEU A 457 -13.15 25.54 11.69
CA LEU A 457 -11.78 26.03 11.65
C LEU A 457 -10.87 24.79 11.64
N ILE A 458 -10.32 24.47 10.46
CA ILE A 458 -9.61 23.22 10.25
C ILE A 458 -8.24 23.43 9.58
N PHE A 459 -7.34 22.49 9.82
CA PHE A 459 -6.05 22.44 9.12
C PHE A 459 -5.64 21.01 8.80
N GLU A 460 -4.72 20.86 7.85
CA GLU A 460 -4.05 19.62 7.51
C GLU A 460 -2.61 19.91 7.10
N ILE A 461 -1.66 19.11 7.58
CA ILE A 461 -0.28 19.09 7.11
C ILE A 461 -0.12 17.81 6.32
N SER A 462 -0.05 17.92 4.99
CA SER A 462 -0.10 16.74 4.13
C SER A 462 0.50 17.00 2.74
N ARG A 463 0.47 15.97 1.88
CA ARG A 463 1.05 16.06 0.55
C ARG A 463 0.01 16.35 -0.53
N VAL A 464 0.43 17.14 -1.52
CA VAL A 464 -0.24 17.33 -2.80
C VAL A 464 0.66 16.80 -3.92
N PHE A 465 0.09 16.50 -5.09
CA PHE A 465 0.77 15.73 -6.12
C PHE A 465 0.76 16.54 -7.43
N LEU A 466 1.89 17.18 -7.72
CA LEU A 466 2.03 18.05 -8.87
C LEU A 466 2.70 17.32 -10.05
N PRO A 467 2.15 17.38 -11.26
CA PRO A 467 2.83 16.88 -12.44
C PRO A 467 4.08 17.73 -12.74
N HIS A 468 5.15 17.11 -13.23
CA HIS A 468 6.32 17.86 -13.67
C HIS A 468 5.97 18.77 -14.86
N PRO A 469 6.44 20.04 -14.89
CA PRO A 469 6.23 20.94 -16.01
C PRO A 469 6.78 20.35 -17.31
N GLY A 470 5.99 20.37 -18.39
CA GLY A 470 6.42 19.96 -19.73
C GLY A 470 6.27 18.47 -20.06
N LYS A 471 5.68 17.65 -19.18
CA LYS A 471 5.26 16.30 -19.51
C LYS A 471 3.82 16.07 -19.04
N SER A 472 2.87 16.14 -19.98
CA SER A 472 1.56 15.54 -19.73
C SER A 472 1.81 14.05 -19.49
N ILE A 473 1.74 13.60 -18.23
CA ILE A 473 1.62 12.18 -17.92
C ILE A 473 0.20 11.79 -18.33
N SER A 474 0.00 11.61 -19.64
CA SER A 474 -1.13 10.86 -20.12
C SER A 474 -0.91 9.45 -19.55
N CYS A 475 -1.62 9.11 -18.50
CA CYS A 475 -1.89 7.72 -18.19
C CYS A 475 -2.60 7.19 -19.43
N GLY A 476 -1.81 6.59 -20.33
CA GLY A 476 -2.28 6.12 -21.62
C GLY A 476 -3.59 5.38 -21.39
N THR A 477 -4.65 5.88 -22.03
CA THR A 477 -5.76 5.02 -22.39
C THR A 477 -5.10 3.75 -22.89
N ALA A 478 -5.35 2.63 -22.21
CA ALA A 478 -4.87 1.35 -22.65
C ALA A 478 -5.43 1.08 -24.06
N ALA A 479 -4.68 1.51 -25.07
CA ALA A 479 -4.71 0.85 -26.35
C ALA A 479 -4.06 -0.51 -26.11
N PRO A 480 -4.70 -1.63 -26.49
CA PRO A 480 -4.06 -2.92 -26.45
C PRO A 480 -2.91 -2.89 -27.44
N GLY A 481 -1.66 -3.01 -26.99
CA GLY A 481 -0.50 -3.17 -27.83
C GLY A 481 0.59 -2.12 -27.73
N CYS A 482 1.03 -1.74 -26.55
CA CYS A 482 2.30 -1.01 -26.40
C CYS A 482 3.31 -1.86 -25.61
N ASP A 483 3.73 -2.94 -26.27
CA ASP A 483 5.00 -3.62 -26.01
C ASP A 483 6.05 -3.00 -26.93
N SER A 484 6.79 -2.02 -26.43
CA SER A 484 8.10 -1.69 -26.96
C SER A 484 9.13 -1.86 -25.85
N ILE A 485 9.53 -3.08 -25.64
CA ILE A 485 10.77 -3.40 -24.95
C ILE A 485 11.90 -3.13 -25.96
N GLY A 486 12.41 -1.92 -25.90
CA GLY A 486 13.61 -1.51 -26.58
C GLY A 486 14.73 -1.28 -25.59
N SER A 487 15.82 -2.03 -25.75
CA SER A 487 17.18 -1.88 -25.19
C SER A 487 17.33 -1.93 -23.66
N ARG A 488 17.90 -3.05 -23.22
CA ARG A 488 18.47 -3.26 -21.88
C ARG A 488 19.61 -2.27 -21.65
N SER A 489 19.39 -1.27 -20.80
CA SER A 489 20.41 -0.63 -20.00
C SER A 489 20.32 -1.21 -18.58
N ASN A 490 21.47 -1.50 -17.97
CA ASN A 490 21.63 -2.05 -16.63
C ASN A 490 21.13 -1.05 -15.56
N THR A 491 19.81 -0.94 -15.40
CA THR A 491 19.16 -0.31 -14.25
C THR A 491 18.49 -1.42 -13.43
N PRO A 492 18.48 -1.34 -12.09
CA PRO A 492 17.81 -2.35 -11.26
C PRO A 492 16.34 -2.46 -11.66
N GLU A 493 15.85 -3.67 -11.77
CA GLU A 493 14.50 -4.01 -12.20
C GLU A 493 13.44 -3.15 -11.50
N GLY A 494 12.68 -2.38 -12.27
CA GLY A 494 11.46 -1.70 -11.84
C GLY A 494 11.56 -0.21 -11.52
N GLY A 495 12.71 0.43 -11.58
CA GLY A 495 12.87 1.85 -11.33
C GLY A 495 12.47 2.70 -12.53
N ARG A 496 11.37 3.49 -12.43
CA ARG A 496 11.16 4.66 -13.29
C ARG A 496 12.33 5.61 -13.07
N ALA A 497 12.79 6.31 -14.13
CA ALA A 497 13.76 7.36 -13.98
C ALA A 497 13.23 8.42 -12.96
N PRO A 498 14.08 9.01 -12.11
CA PRO A 498 13.65 9.98 -11.09
C PRO A 498 12.83 11.16 -11.65
N HIS A 499 12.99 11.46 -12.93
CA HIS A 499 12.29 12.54 -13.65
C HIS A 499 10.86 12.18 -14.14
N ASP A 500 10.39 10.96 -13.93
CA ASP A 500 9.06 10.51 -14.35
C ASP A 500 8.05 10.41 -13.20
N LEU A 501 8.48 10.69 -11.98
CA LEU A 501 7.61 10.68 -10.79
C LEU A 501 7.02 12.08 -10.57
N PRO A 502 5.77 12.20 -10.09
CA PRO A 502 5.19 13.48 -9.70
C PRO A 502 5.98 14.11 -8.53
N GLU A 503 5.92 15.42 -8.42
CA GLU A 503 6.38 16.13 -7.23
C GLU A 503 5.37 15.88 -6.10
N GLU A 504 5.80 15.25 -5.01
CA GLU A 504 5.04 15.10 -3.78
C GLU A 504 5.38 16.26 -2.84
N LYS A 505 4.62 17.34 -2.97
CA LYS A 505 4.85 18.58 -2.22
C LYS A 505 4.11 18.52 -0.88
N GLN A 506 4.82 18.64 0.24
CA GLN A 506 4.21 18.79 1.56
C GLN A 506 3.73 20.23 1.75
N VAL A 507 2.48 20.38 2.17
CA VAL A 507 1.82 21.67 2.34
C VAL A 507 1.06 21.73 3.66
N ILE A 508 0.80 22.94 4.13
CA ILE A 508 -0.07 23.24 5.27
C ILE A 508 -1.29 23.96 4.71
N GLY A 509 -2.47 23.38 4.84
CA GLY A 509 -3.73 24.03 4.54
C GLY A 509 -4.42 24.49 5.81
N VAL A 510 -5.04 25.67 5.79
CA VAL A 510 -5.89 26.18 6.86
C VAL A 510 -7.16 26.76 6.22
N LEU A 511 -8.33 26.36 6.72
CA LEU A 511 -9.62 26.91 6.29
C LEU A 511 -10.43 27.34 7.51
N THR A 512 -11.00 28.52 7.43
CA THR A 512 -11.87 29.11 8.47
C THR A 512 -13.15 29.67 7.86
N ASP A 513 -14.25 29.56 8.59
CA ASP A 513 -15.50 30.28 8.31
C ASP A 513 -15.47 31.71 8.85
N GLY A 514 -14.39 32.13 9.52
CA GLY A 514 -14.09 33.49 9.82
C GLY A 514 -13.71 34.30 8.58
N ASP A 515 -13.45 35.59 8.76
CA ASP A 515 -13.04 36.46 7.68
C ASP A 515 -11.52 36.32 7.35
N PHE A 516 -11.04 37.07 6.36
CA PHE A 516 -9.62 37.08 5.99
C PHE A 516 -8.69 37.59 7.14
N PRO A 517 -9.05 38.63 7.92
CA PRO A 517 -8.32 39.01 9.12
C PRO A 517 -8.14 37.88 10.14
N ASP A 518 -9.16 37.08 10.39
CA ASP A 518 -9.05 35.91 11.29
C ASP A 518 -8.00 34.90 10.78
N LEU A 519 -8.08 34.55 9.49
CA LEU A 519 -7.08 33.69 8.86
C LEU A 519 -5.68 34.29 8.94
N LYS A 520 -5.55 35.58 8.67
CA LYS A 520 -4.27 36.30 8.73
C LYS A 520 -3.69 36.23 10.14
N GLY A 521 -4.47 36.43 11.19
CA GLY A 521 -4.03 36.31 12.60
C GLY A 521 -3.49 34.93 12.93
N ILE A 522 -4.09 33.86 12.39
CA ILE A 522 -3.59 32.48 12.52
C ILE A 522 -2.23 32.33 11.84
N LEU A 523 -2.09 32.84 10.60
CA LEU A 523 -0.83 32.83 9.85
C LEU A 523 0.27 33.64 10.58
N GLU A 524 -0.08 34.80 11.10
CA GLU A 524 0.83 35.64 11.91
C GLU A 524 1.34 34.89 13.13
N SER A 525 0.47 34.10 13.79
CA SER A 525 0.86 33.25 14.92
C SER A 525 1.90 32.20 14.52
N ILE A 526 1.73 31.57 13.34
CA ILE A 526 2.72 30.61 12.79
C ILE A 526 4.05 31.34 12.50
N PHE A 527 4.01 32.43 11.75
CA PHE A 527 5.20 33.16 11.35
C PHE A 527 5.95 33.76 12.54
N SER A 528 5.24 34.24 13.54
CA SER A 528 5.82 34.75 14.79
C SER A 528 6.50 33.64 15.61
N ALA A 529 5.87 32.46 15.71
CA ALA A 529 6.45 31.31 16.38
C ALA A 529 7.73 30.80 15.70
N LEU A 530 7.78 30.90 14.38
CA LEU A 530 8.94 30.55 13.55
C LEU A 530 9.95 31.70 13.40
N LYS A 531 9.70 32.86 14.02
CA LYS A 531 10.55 34.07 13.96
C LYS A 531 10.76 34.61 12.56
N THR A 532 9.70 34.59 11.77
CA THR A 532 9.72 35.03 10.36
C THR A 532 8.78 36.20 10.07
N TRP A 533 7.91 36.57 11.01
CA TRP A 533 6.83 37.53 10.81
C TRP A 533 7.31 38.86 10.21
N ASP A 534 8.38 39.45 10.73
CA ASP A 534 8.98 40.71 10.32
C ASP A 534 9.59 40.66 8.88
N ARG A 535 9.66 39.50 8.27
CA ARG A 535 10.21 39.23 6.93
C ARG A 535 9.17 38.76 5.94
N VAL A 536 7.93 38.50 6.42
CA VAL A 536 6.83 38.01 5.57
C VAL A 536 6.13 39.17 4.89
N ALA A 537 5.98 39.10 3.58
CA ALA A 537 5.23 40.07 2.79
C ALA A 537 3.96 39.41 2.21
N PHE A 538 2.85 40.14 2.26
CA PHE A 538 1.61 39.79 1.59
C PHE A 538 1.44 40.70 0.37
N THR A 539 1.37 40.13 -0.83
CA THR A 539 1.16 40.89 -2.09
C THR A 539 -0.15 40.44 -2.73
N PRO A 540 -0.98 41.37 -3.22
CA PRO A 540 -2.21 41.02 -3.92
C PRO A 540 -1.98 39.99 -5.03
N SER A 541 -2.87 38.99 -5.14
CA SER A 541 -2.80 37.91 -6.12
C SER A 541 -4.12 37.80 -6.88
N ASP A 542 -4.06 37.79 -8.21
CA ASP A 542 -5.23 37.61 -9.10
C ASP A 542 -5.53 36.13 -9.36
N SER A 543 -5.64 35.34 -8.31
CA SER A 543 -5.99 33.91 -8.42
C SER A 543 -7.50 33.74 -8.58
N ALA A 544 -7.94 32.97 -9.58
CA ALA A 544 -9.35 32.65 -9.79
C ALA A 544 -9.98 31.84 -8.65
N LEU A 545 -9.17 31.33 -7.71
CA LEU A 545 -9.63 30.60 -6.53
C LEU A 545 -10.19 31.52 -5.45
N PHE A 546 -9.79 32.80 -5.45
CA PHE A 546 -10.11 33.76 -4.42
C PHE A 546 -10.84 34.98 -4.99
N GLU A 547 -11.79 35.52 -4.23
CA GLU A 547 -12.36 36.84 -4.52
C GLU A 547 -11.33 37.94 -4.22
N HIS A 548 -10.63 37.79 -3.11
CA HIS A 548 -9.53 38.62 -2.67
C HIS A 548 -8.40 37.69 -2.22
N GLY A 549 -7.34 37.65 -2.98
CA GLY A 549 -6.19 36.78 -2.72
C GLY A 549 -4.92 37.54 -2.44
N ALA A 550 -4.02 36.93 -1.69
CA ALA A 550 -2.67 37.41 -1.44
C ALA A 550 -1.67 36.27 -1.60
N ALA A 551 -0.57 36.54 -2.28
CA ALA A 551 0.62 35.68 -2.25
C ALA A 551 1.47 36.06 -1.04
N MET A 552 2.02 35.04 -0.38
CA MET A 552 2.90 35.17 0.78
C MET A 552 4.33 34.83 0.41
N SER A 553 5.26 35.67 0.83
CA SER A 553 6.71 35.45 0.63
C SER A 553 7.51 35.84 1.86
N CYS A 554 8.66 35.21 2.08
CA CYS A 554 9.65 35.56 3.10
C CYS A 554 11.01 35.68 2.45
N ASP A 555 11.64 36.85 2.54
CA ASP A 555 12.94 37.15 1.90
C ASP A 555 13.00 36.75 0.41
N GLY A 556 11.89 36.96 -0.32
CA GLY A 556 11.78 36.61 -1.74
C GLY A 556 11.48 35.13 -2.02
N ILE A 557 11.39 34.28 -0.99
CA ILE A 557 10.95 32.89 -1.12
C ILE A 557 9.42 32.85 -1.04
N THR A 558 8.75 32.34 -2.06
CA THR A 558 7.29 32.15 -2.04
C THR A 558 6.92 31.09 -1.01
N LEU A 559 6.10 31.48 -0.03
CA LEU A 559 5.58 30.59 0.99
C LEU A 559 4.24 29.96 0.59
N GLY A 560 3.40 30.65 -0.17
CA GLY A 560 2.08 30.15 -0.54
C GLY A 560 1.09 31.24 -0.90
N GLN A 561 -0.21 30.94 -0.81
CA GLN A 561 -1.30 31.88 -1.06
C GLN A 561 -2.38 31.78 0.02
N ALA A 562 -3.07 32.89 0.25
CA ALA A 562 -4.22 32.97 1.13
C ALA A 562 -5.29 33.87 0.52
N GLY A 563 -6.56 33.67 0.87
CA GLY A 563 -7.63 34.53 0.39
C GLY A 563 -9.02 34.04 0.79
N VAL A 564 -10.03 34.87 0.46
CA VAL A 564 -11.43 34.49 0.57
C VAL A 564 -11.80 33.62 -0.63
N VAL A 565 -12.31 32.43 -0.41
CA VAL A 565 -12.65 31.47 -1.48
C VAL A 565 -13.72 32.04 -2.40
N SER A 566 -13.53 31.94 -3.73
CA SER A 566 -14.44 32.54 -4.71
C SER A 566 -15.83 31.89 -4.67
N GLU A 567 -16.88 32.71 -4.85
CA GLU A 567 -18.28 32.25 -4.92
C GLU A 567 -18.48 31.18 -6.01
N LYS A 568 -17.78 31.32 -7.12
CA LYS A 568 -17.82 30.34 -8.22
C LYS A 568 -17.37 28.95 -7.77
N LEU A 569 -16.29 28.87 -6.99
CA LEU A 569 -15.78 27.60 -6.47
C LEU A 569 -16.70 27.01 -5.40
N LEU A 570 -17.23 27.86 -4.50
CA LEU A 570 -18.18 27.44 -3.47
C LEU A 570 -19.47 26.87 -4.06
N ALA A 571 -19.98 27.47 -5.14
CA ALA A 571 -21.17 26.99 -5.82
C ALA A 571 -21.05 25.56 -6.36
N GLU A 572 -19.83 25.14 -6.78
CA GLU A 572 -19.58 23.75 -7.24
C GLU A 572 -19.68 22.72 -6.09
N PHE A 573 -19.52 23.16 -4.84
CA PHE A 573 -19.66 22.32 -3.65
C PHE A 573 -21.03 22.51 -2.96
N ASP A 574 -21.93 23.33 -3.54
CA ASP A 574 -23.21 23.70 -2.92
C ASP A 574 -23.02 24.32 -1.51
N LEU A 575 -22.00 25.17 -1.40
CA LEU A 575 -21.60 25.88 -0.18
C LEU A 575 -21.98 27.35 -0.23
N ARG A 576 -22.25 27.92 0.94
CA ARG A 576 -22.55 29.35 1.14
C ARG A 576 -21.51 29.98 2.08
N GLY A 577 -21.54 31.29 2.16
CA GLY A 577 -20.62 32.04 3.05
C GLY A 577 -19.39 32.54 2.32
N LYS A 578 -18.39 32.96 3.06
CA LYS A 578 -17.12 33.51 2.58
C LYS A 578 -15.95 32.93 3.37
N PRO A 579 -15.74 31.61 3.32
CA PRO A 579 -14.64 31.00 4.05
C PRO A 579 -13.30 31.53 3.53
N ALA A 580 -12.36 31.76 4.44
CA ALA A 580 -11.00 32.12 4.10
C ALA A 580 -10.10 30.85 4.14
N TYR A 581 -9.19 30.76 3.20
CA TYR A 581 -8.28 29.63 3.03
C TYR A 581 -6.85 30.08 2.79
N ALA A 582 -5.88 29.36 3.37
CA ALA A 582 -4.47 29.49 3.07
C ALA A 582 -3.83 28.14 2.80
N GLU A 583 -2.85 28.11 1.89
CA GLU A 583 -1.99 26.94 1.68
C GLU A 583 -0.53 27.38 1.58
N LEU A 584 0.31 26.79 2.43
CA LEU A 584 1.73 27.10 2.58
C LEU A 584 2.59 25.93 2.12
N ASP A 585 3.69 26.20 1.45
CA ASP A 585 4.77 25.25 1.17
C ASP A 585 5.56 24.97 2.44
N PHE A 586 5.47 23.74 2.93
CA PHE A 586 6.14 23.34 4.16
C PHE A 586 7.67 23.45 4.06
N ALA A 587 8.26 23.02 2.95
CA ALA A 587 9.71 23.09 2.76
C ALA A 587 10.22 24.54 2.70
N ALA A 588 9.46 25.43 2.04
CA ALA A 588 9.77 26.85 2.01
C ALA A 588 9.68 27.47 3.42
N LEU A 589 8.68 27.06 4.20
CA LEU A 589 8.50 27.51 5.58
C LEU A 589 9.65 27.04 6.48
N VAL A 590 10.05 25.78 6.40
CA VAL A 590 11.22 25.24 7.14
C VAL A 590 12.50 25.99 6.80
N LYS A 591 12.69 26.31 5.52
CA LYS A 591 13.85 27.09 5.06
C LYS A 591 13.83 28.53 5.60
N ALA A 592 12.65 29.14 5.68
CA ALA A 592 12.49 30.51 6.21
C ALA A 592 12.63 30.57 7.73
N ALA A 593 12.27 29.48 8.44
CA ALA A 593 12.29 29.41 9.91
C ALA A 593 13.69 29.71 10.47
N ALA A 594 13.75 30.64 11.44
CA ALA A 594 15.02 31.02 12.06
C ALA A 594 15.35 30.14 13.26
N ASP A 595 16.58 29.64 13.30
CA ASP A 595 17.07 28.75 14.38
C ASP A 595 17.46 29.55 15.64
N VAL A 596 17.84 30.82 15.47
CA VAL A 596 18.39 31.65 16.56
C VAL A 596 17.69 32.99 16.61
N VAL A 597 17.24 33.34 17.79
CA VAL A 597 16.74 34.70 18.08
C VAL A 597 17.89 35.60 18.56
N LYS A 598 18.08 36.70 17.84
CA LYS A 598 19.05 37.73 18.28
C LYS A 598 18.45 38.53 19.42
N TYR A 599 19.14 38.54 20.55
CA TYR A 599 18.77 39.40 21.67
C TYR A 599 18.91 40.88 21.29
N LYS A 600 17.84 41.67 21.50
CA LYS A 600 17.89 43.14 21.49
C LYS A 600 17.87 43.63 22.94
N PRO A 601 18.80 44.52 23.33
CA PRO A 601 18.75 45.11 24.65
C PRO A 601 17.43 45.84 24.89
N LEU A 602 16.92 45.76 26.12
CA LEU A 602 15.75 46.51 26.47
C LEU A 602 16.06 48.02 26.36
N PRO A 603 15.14 48.83 25.80
CA PRO A 603 15.32 50.26 25.71
C PRO A 603 15.49 50.89 27.11
N LYS A 604 16.42 51.85 27.21
CA LYS A 604 16.70 52.54 28.48
C LYS A 604 15.80 53.74 28.71
N PHE A 605 15.28 54.34 27.64
CA PHE A 605 14.47 55.53 27.69
C PHE A 605 13.03 55.28 27.20
N PRO A 606 12.04 56.04 27.77
CA PRO A 606 10.63 55.84 27.42
C PRO A 606 10.36 56.24 25.97
N ALA A 607 9.40 55.54 25.34
CA ALA A 607 8.88 55.92 24.04
C ALA A 607 7.85 57.02 24.14
N VAL A 608 7.67 57.76 23.03
CA VAL A 608 6.56 58.72 22.85
C VAL A 608 5.69 58.24 21.70
N GLU A 609 4.40 58.08 21.97
CA GLU A 609 3.44 57.63 20.96
C GLU A 609 2.63 58.81 20.44
N ARG A 610 2.35 58.83 19.13
CA ARG A 610 1.50 59.78 18.45
C ARG A 610 0.59 59.09 17.47
N ASP A 611 -0.69 59.35 17.55
CA ASP A 611 -1.68 58.84 16.61
C ASP A 611 -1.86 59.85 15.47
N LEU A 612 -1.83 59.39 14.26
CA LEU A 612 -2.08 60.15 13.06
C LEU A 612 -3.29 59.60 12.32
N CYS A 613 -4.11 60.48 11.76
CA CYS A 613 -5.20 60.08 10.93
C CYS A 613 -5.05 60.83 9.56
N VAL A 614 -4.89 60.08 8.48
CA VAL A 614 -4.69 60.66 7.13
C VAL A 614 -5.75 60.15 6.19
N VAL A 615 -6.24 61.07 5.33
CA VAL A 615 -7.14 60.77 4.23
C VAL A 615 -6.35 60.74 2.92
N LEU A 616 -6.52 59.63 2.15
CA LEU A 616 -5.79 59.42 0.90
C LEU A 616 -6.66 58.64 -0.10
N ASP A 617 -6.15 58.43 -1.30
CA ASP A 617 -6.84 57.67 -2.34
C ASP A 617 -7.10 56.21 -1.89
N ALA A 618 -8.30 55.70 -2.18
CA ALA A 618 -8.71 54.36 -1.79
C ALA A 618 -7.86 53.23 -2.38
N SER A 619 -7.18 53.52 -3.50
CA SER A 619 -6.29 52.56 -4.18
C SER A 619 -4.92 52.40 -3.49
N VAL A 620 -4.53 53.32 -2.59
CA VAL A 620 -3.24 53.25 -1.89
C VAL A 620 -3.31 52.20 -0.77
N PRO A 621 -2.57 51.10 -0.85
CA PRO A 621 -2.59 50.08 0.22
C PRO A 621 -1.76 50.52 1.44
N TRP A 622 -2.05 49.97 2.60
CA TRP A 622 -1.39 50.32 3.87
C TRP A 622 0.13 50.11 3.83
N ASP A 623 0.60 49.02 3.24
CA ASP A 623 2.03 48.69 3.14
C ASP A 623 2.86 49.80 2.50
N LYS A 624 2.32 50.50 1.50
CA LYS A 624 2.99 51.66 0.89
C LYS A 624 3.10 52.82 1.86
N VAL A 625 2.07 53.07 2.66
CA VAL A 625 2.06 54.13 3.69
C VAL A 625 3.05 53.79 4.79
N GLU A 626 2.96 52.56 5.34
CA GLU A 626 3.86 52.04 6.35
C GLU A 626 5.33 52.08 5.91
N ASN A 627 5.64 51.60 4.70
CA ASN A 627 6.98 51.64 4.15
C ASN A 627 7.47 53.09 3.94
N SER A 628 6.59 54.00 3.50
CA SER A 628 6.96 55.39 3.36
C SER A 628 7.33 56.07 4.68
N VAL A 629 6.65 55.67 5.77
CA VAL A 629 6.97 56.16 7.12
C VAL A 629 8.23 55.48 7.63
N ALA A 630 8.30 54.12 7.59
CA ALA A 630 9.43 53.33 8.06
C ALA A 630 10.77 53.71 7.40
N TRP A 631 10.74 53.98 6.09
CA TRP A 631 11.91 54.39 5.32
C TRP A 631 12.01 55.91 5.15
N SER A 632 11.39 56.67 6.05
CA SER A 632 11.47 58.14 6.03
C SER A 632 12.87 58.68 6.31
N GLY A 633 13.72 57.92 6.97
CA GLY A 633 15.02 58.34 7.44
C GLY A 633 14.97 59.05 8.83
N VAL A 634 13.82 59.07 9.49
CA VAL A 634 13.66 59.61 10.83
C VAL A 634 14.33 58.65 11.84
N GLN A 635 15.46 59.04 12.41
CA GLN A 635 16.29 58.18 13.25
C GLN A 635 15.61 57.76 14.57
N ILE A 636 14.67 58.59 15.09
CA ILE A 636 13.94 58.32 16.33
C ILE A 636 12.66 57.50 16.12
N LEU A 637 12.39 57.03 14.91
CA LEU A 637 11.25 56.20 14.58
C LEU A 637 11.53 54.77 15.09
N ASP A 638 10.70 54.25 15.99
CA ASP A 638 10.80 52.90 16.57
C ASP A 638 9.79 51.94 15.92
N ASN A 639 8.51 52.38 15.82
CA ASN A 639 7.45 51.54 15.24
C ASN A 639 6.33 52.35 14.62
N VAL A 640 5.61 51.73 13.67
CA VAL A 640 4.38 52.25 13.02
C VAL A 640 3.33 51.15 13.07
N GLU A 641 2.15 51.45 13.61
CA GLU A 641 1.07 50.47 13.80
C GLU A 641 -0.25 51.02 13.25
N LEU A 642 -0.91 50.28 12.36
CA LEU A 642 -2.25 50.62 11.86
C LEU A 642 -3.28 50.38 12.97
N ILE A 643 -4.08 51.40 13.27
CA ILE A 643 -5.16 51.32 14.27
C ILE A 643 -6.51 51.04 13.58
N ASP A 644 -6.83 51.78 12.53
CA ASP A 644 -8.14 51.71 11.88
C ASP A 644 -8.10 52.12 10.42
N VAL A 645 -9.02 51.54 9.62
CA VAL A 645 -9.25 51.89 8.22
C VAL A 645 -10.70 52.28 8.05
N TYR A 646 -10.96 53.53 7.75
CA TYR A 646 -12.32 54.01 7.57
C TYR A 646 -12.57 54.34 6.07
N SER A 647 -13.63 53.75 5.53
CA SER A 647 -14.18 53.99 4.19
C SER A 647 -15.67 54.24 4.32
N GLY A 648 -16.14 55.46 4.37
CA GLY A 648 -17.54 55.71 4.60
C GLY A 648 -18.01 57.10 4.18
N LYS A 649 -19.30 57.39 4.36
CA LYS A 649 -19.99 58.61 3.85
C LYS A 649 -19.44 59.98 4.34
N GLN A 650 -18.54 59.98 5.32
CA GLN A 650 -17.89 61.19 5.82
C GLN A 650 -16.59 61.55 5.05
N LEU A 651 -16.21 60.75 4.08
CA LEU A 651 -15.04 60.97 3.24
C LEU A 651 -15.48 61.26 1.80
N PRO A 652 -14.67 62.05 1.03
CA PRO A 652 -14.92 62.21 -0.39
C PRO A 652 -14.95 60.87 -1.14
N GLU A 653 -15.74 60.77 -2.19
CA GLU A 653 -15.83 59.58 -3.02
C GLU A 653 -14.43 59.18 -3.57
N GLY A 654 -14.09 57.87 -3.48
CA GLY A 654 -12.77 57.38 -3.88
C GLY A 654 -11.65 57.58 -2.82
N LYS A 655 -11.96 58.10 -1.64
CA LYS A 655 -10.99 58.27 -0.54
C LYS A 655 -11.24 57.30 0.61
N LYS A 656 -10.17 56.99 1.35
CA LYS A 656 -10.20 56.28 2.63
C LYS A 656 -9.31 56.97 3.65
N SER A 657 -9.55 56.68 4.93
CA SER A 657 -8.73 57.20 6.02
C SER A 657 -7.98 56.06 6.69
N PHE A 658 -6.70 56.25 6.95
CA PHE A 658 -5.91 55.42 7.84
C PHE A 658 -5.67 56.15 9.15
N ALA A 659 -6.03 55.53 10.27
CA ALA A 659 -5.59 55.89 11.62
C ALA A 659 -4.46 54.95 12.04
N PHE A 660 -3.31 55.50 12.38
CA PHE A 660 -2.15 54.71 12.75
C PHE A 660 -1.33 55.41 13.83
N ARG A 661 -0.64 54.58 14.65
CA ARG A 661 0.22 55.00 15.71
C ARG A 661 1.66 54.96 15.29
N ILE A 662 2.40 56.03 15.62
CA ILE A 662 3.83 56.09 15.45
C ILE A 662 4.47 56.15 16.83
N THR A 663 5.40 55.23 17.09
CA THR A 663 6.21 55.16 18.30
C THR A 663 7.57 55.76 17.97
N TYR A 664 7.94 56.79 18.72
CA TYR A 664 9.24 57.45 18.67
C TYR A 664 10.06 57.06 19.89
N ARG A 665 11.35 56.80 19.69
CA ARG A 665 12.28 56.44 20.74
C ARG A 665 13.70 56.83 20.35
N SER A 666 14.52 57.15 21.38
CA SER A 666 15.95 57.35 21.24
C SER A 666 16.70 56.45 22.20
N ASP A 667 17.84 55.91 21.77
CA ASP A 667 18.74 55.15 22.63
C ASP A 667 19.70 56.05 23.41
N ASP A 668 19.79 57.33 23.08
CA ASP A 668 20.73 58.29 23.64
C ASP A 668 20.13 59.13 24.78
N GLY A 669 18.80 59.25 24.84
CA GLY A 669 18.14 60.09 25.83
C GLY A 669 16.61 60.13 25.71
N THR A 670 15.95 60.77 26.66
CA THR A 670 14.51 61.01 26.61
C THR A 670 14.19 62.09 25.55
N LEU A 671 13.27 61.76 24.64
CA LEU A 671 12.85 62.68 23.61
C LEU A 671 12.10 63.90 24.15
N THR A 672 12.39 65.06 23.55
CA THR A 672 11.64 66.30 23.80
C THR A 672 10.39 66.39 22.91
N SER A 673 9.40 67.21 23.32
CA SER A 673 8.19 67.42 22.53
C SER A 673 8.49 68.09 21.17
N GLU A 674 9.54 68.88 21.09
CA GLU A 674 9.98 69.56 19.86
C GLU A 674 10.61 68.60 18.85
N GLU A 675 11.45 67.66 19.33
CA GLU A 675 12.03 66.62 18.46
C GLU A 675 10.95 65.69 17.86
N VAL A 676 9.96 65.28 18.67
CA VAL A 676 8.85 64.45 18.23
C VAL A 676 7.96 65.23 17.23
N ALA A 677 7.66 66.51 17.48
CA ALA A 677 6.86 67.34 16.60
C ALA A 677 7.55 67.51 15.21
N ALA A 678 8.86 67.82 15.19
CA ALA A 678 9.62 67.93 13.98
C ALA A 678 9.65 66.63 13.14
N ALA A 679 9.80 65.50 13.80
CA ALA A 679 9.75 64.16 13.16
C ALA A 679 8.36 63.88 12.59
N GLN A 680 7.30 64.20 13.33
CA GLN A 680 5.92 64.04 12.90
C GLN A 680 5.58 64.92 11.70
N ASP A 681 5.96 66.22 11.71
CA ASP A 681 5.75 67.15 10.63
C ASP A 681 6.48 66.70 9.34
N PHE A 682 7.68 66.14 9.47
CA PHE A 682 8.42 65.57 8.36
C PHE A 682 7.69 64.37 7.74
N ILE A 683 7.18 63.43 8.57
CA ILE A 683 6.41 62.28 8.11
C ILE A 683 5.12 62.72 7.41
N ILE A 684 4.40 63.71 7.94
CA ILE A 684 3.17 64.24 7.37
C ILE A 684 3.48 64.86 6.00
N ALA A 685 4.54 65.68 5.90
CA ALA A 685 4.97 66.28 4.61
C ALA A 685 5.30 65.21 3.58
N ARG A 686 5.99 64.16 3.95
CA ARG A 686 6.35 63.06 3.08
C ARG A 686 5.13 62.27 2.60
N LEU A 687 4.17 61.99 3.45
CA LEU A 687 2.92 61.33 3.08
C LEU A 687 2.08 62.18 2.15
N LYS A 688 2.07 63.50 2.36
CA LYS A 688 1.42 64.45 1.45
C LYS A 688 2.07 64.44 0.08
N GLU A 689 3.39 64.47 0.01
CA GLU A 689 4.15 64.44 -1.24
C GLU A 689 3.97 63.12 -1.99
N SER A 690 4.06 61.98 -1.30
CA SER A 690 4.05 60.66 -1.91
C SER A 690 2.66 60.19 -2.34
N PHE A 691 1.61 60.53 -1.57
CA PHE A 691 0.27 59.96 -1.75
C PHE A 691 -0.83 61.03 -1.79
N GLY A 692 -0.49 62.34 -1.72
CA GLY A 692 -1.49 63.38 -1.60
C GLY A 692 -2.32 63.28 -0.33
N ALA A 693 -1.73 62.73 0.74
CA ALA A 693 -2.42 62.49 1.99
C ALA A 693 -2.76 63.79 2.71
N GLU A 694 -3.97 63.91 3.24
CA GLU A 694 -4.45 65.08 4.03
C GLU A 694 -4.72 64.60 5.46
N LEU A 695 -4.29 65.43 6.43
CA LEU A 695 -4.61 65.17 7.85
C LEU A 695 -6.12 65.29 8.08
N ARG A 696 -6.70 64.29 8.72
CA ARG A 696 -8.06 64.35 9.21
C ARG A 696 -8.02 64.92 10.62
N THR A 697 -8.51 66.14 10.81
CA THR A 697 -8.67 66.79 12.13
C THR A 697 -9.91 66.27 12.84
#